data_b78ae878989413f4966f57e901165494
#
_entry.id   b78ae878989413f4966f57e901165494
#
_cell.length_a   1.000
_cell.length_b   1.000
_cell.length_c   1.000
_cell.angle_alpha   90.00
_cell.angle_beta   90.00
_cell.angle_gamma   90.00
#
_symmetry.space_group_name_H-M   'P 1'
#
loop_
_entity.id
_entity.type
_entity.pdbx_description
1 polymer ?
#
loop_
_entity_poly.entity_id
_entity_poly.type
_entity_poly.pdbx_seq_one_letter_code
_entity_poly.pdbx_strand_id
1 'polypeptide(L)'
;MFRHFYEKERYTGIYKLVLIMIKSKVKKMKINFFYSLLIICFSLTARLYGQASSDLWCYISPLQNAKYISTKTNIIFKPGYSIKGRISRSDIIVSVRGDKSGVHSGQLLLSDDNNTFIFEPDKEFLPDEKVYVIIDAQQPGVHPLKYMFTTSEISDYNPEVWQNEPENLSIAKNSGQMQTFGTDTVINGVAVPSDFPKMNISISKETAKGKIFISNWGGTAYMMILENDGTPYFYKRFSGYNQTRDFKVQPATGTLTMRMYGNLNCFVEMDSQYTFIDTLRCGNGYGTDEHECQLLSDHHCFMIGLDYHKVDMSKLVSGGNTSATVIGNTVQELDKDHKVVFEWRSWDHFNITDAVHENLKASTIDYVHMNSIAIDYDSNIVISSRHLSEVTKFDRKTGKIIWRLGGENNQFTFVNDPYGFSYQHDARPVPGKPNYYTIFDDGNYHSPQFSRVVEYVIDTLAKTATLVWEYRHNPDYYTYYMGNAQRLPNGNTFIDWADNTLPKAYEVTPDGQTVYSANFEQNTPCYRAFRFDWESVVKIPYLIVESYPNKVQLIFNKFGDKKVMRYIIYAGTSSQDLAPIDSTSNTWIALKNLTNNKDYYFRVTAVDSNNIESQFSNEVSAYVHYINAGDNLVYNGDFSLGKLDWIFTLSNGGDAIYTLSNQGEGAVFIKKGGTQRTSIQLYQPGIVLENGKPYIFEFDAYATENRTIDARVEQSGGSFTNYSHTSIVSLDTSKSHKTFQFTMSSPSDDNSRVVFNLGLDVDTVYIDNISIKEVVTKVNDKFPGVPVEFKLYQNYPNPFNPVTTIGYKLPGSGSLYNTSLQIYDLLGRKVTTLVDEEKLSGRYSVQWNAAGFSTGVYYCRLIVRSLSGNQVFEAVKKIVLLK
;
A
#
# COMPACT_ATOMS: atom_id res chain seq x y z
N MET A 1 -28.48 72.75 52.35
CA MET A 1 -28.27 73.85 53.32
C MET A 1 -27.23 74.79 52.80
N PHE A 2 -27.63 76.06 52.63
CA PHE A 2 -26.83 77.29 52.47
C PHE A 2 -25.90 77.42 51.31
N ARG A 3 -26.21 78.20 50.30
CA ARG A 3 -26.38 79.66 50.13
C ARG A 3 -25.07 80.46 50.17
N HIS A 4 -24.81 81.15 48.98
CA HIS A 4 -24.28 82.49 48.73
C HIS A 4 -22.77 82.72 48.87
N PHE A 5 -22.16 83.24 47.88
CA PHE A 5 -22.15 84.63 47.37
C PHE A 5 -21.50 84.78 46.00
N TYR A 6 -22.09 85.54 45.19
CA TYR A 6 -21.69 86.40 44.08
C TYR A 6 -20.18 86.53 43.79
N GLU A 7 -19.80 86.32 42.53
CA GLU A 7 -19.14 87.37 41.76
C GLU A 7 -19.44 87.12 40.25
N LYS A 8 -20.04 88.15 39.63
CA LYS A 8 -20.43 88.28 38.25
C LYS A 8 -19.21 88.74 37.47
N GLU A 9 -19.16 88.20 36.23
CA GLU A 9 -18.47 88.78 35.10
C GLU A 9 -17.12 88.22 34.66
N ARG A 10 -16.84 86.95 34.86
CA ARG A 10 -15.77 86.30 34.03
C ARG A 10 -16.03 84.81 33.53
N TYR A 11 -17.23 84.28 33.76
CA TYR A 11 -17.52 82.86 33.48
C TYR A 11 -18.47 82.59 32.29
N THR A 12 -18.98 83.63 31.60
CA THR A 12 -19.91 83.42 30.44
C THR A 12 -19.28 82.89 29.20
N GLY A 13 -17.93 82.95 29.03
CA GLY A 13 -17.21 82.37 27.93
C GLY A 13 -16.95 80.87 28.09
N ILE A 14 -16.58 80.44 29.30
CA ILE A 14 -16.22 79.06 29.58
C ILE A 14 -17.50 78.22 29.63
N TYR A 15 -18.64 78.71 30.17
CA TYR A 15 -19.90 77.93 30.13
C TYR A 15 -20.46 77.73 28.75
N LYS A 16 -20.28 78.69 27.81
CA LYS A 16 -20.66 78.50 26.41
C LYS A 16 -19.77 77.47 25.75
N LEU A 17 -18.47 77.50 26.04
CA LEU A 17 -17.53 76.51 25.48
C LEU A 17 -17.74 75.09 26.02
N VAL A 18 -17.98 74.93 27.31
CA VAL A 18 -18.32 73.69 28.00
C VAL A 18 -19.66 73.12 27.50
N LEU A 19 -20.70 73.98 27.29
CA LEU A 19 -21.99 73.54 26.79
C LEU A 19 -21.89 73.12 25.30
N ILE A 20 -21.03 73.79 24.50
CA ILE A 20 -20.77 73.43 23.14
C ILE A 20 -19.96 72.09 23.08
N MET A 21 -18.99 71.92 23.99
CA MET A 21 -18.24 70.68 24.10
C MET A 21 -19.10 69.50 24.58
N ILE A 22 -19.96 69.72 25.55
CA ILE A 22 -20.93 68.75 26.07
C ILE A 22 -21.95 68.38 24.96
N LYS A 23 -22.54 69.38 24.28
CA LYS A 23 -23.43 69.10 23.13
C LYS A 23 -22.74 68.43 21.99
N SER A 24 -21.48 68.71 21.70
CA SER A 24 -20.66 68.03 20.67
C SER A 24 -20.32 66.59 21.12
N LYS A 25 -19.93 66.38 22.41
CA LYS A 25 -19.70 65.00 22.94
C LYS A 25 -20.97 64.15 22.99
N VAL A 26 -22.11 64.75 23.39
CA VAL A 26 -23.40 64.02 23.39
C VAL A 26 -23.89 63.71 21.95
N LYS A 27 -23.67 64.67 21.03
CA LYS A 27 -23.97 64.38 19.59
C LYS A 27 -23.04 63.32 19.00
N LYS A 28 -21.74 63.33 19.32
CA LYS A 28 -20.81 62.24 18.94
C LYS A 28 -21.14 60.92 19.62
N MET A 29 -21.51 60.92 20.89
CA MET A 29 -21.99 59.71 21.60
C MET A 29 -23.29 59.17 21.01
N LYS A 30 -24.27 59.98 20.63
CA LYS A 30 -25.49 59.52 19.95
C LYS A 30 -25.19 59.01 18.55
N ILE A 31 -24.28 59.64 17.81
CA ILE A 31 -23.85 59.16 16.49
C ILE A 31 -23.08 57.84 16.61
N ASN A 32 -22.13 57.71 17.52
CA ASN A 32 -21.40 56.49 17.75
C ASN A 32 -22.29 55.35 18.29
N PHE A 33 -23.27 55.70 19.17
CA PHE A 33 -24.25 54.71 19.63
C PHE A 33 -25.20 54.27 18.51
N PHE A 34 -25.56 55.17 17.59
CA PHE A 34 -26.37 54.85 16.42
C PHE A 34 -25.59 54.02 15.41
N TYR A 35 -24.28 54.32 15.17
CA TYR A 35 -23.41 53.50 14.35
C TYR A 35 -23.12 52.15 15.00
N SER A 36 -22.88 52.09 16.31
CA SER A 36 -22.73 50.83 17.04
C SER A 36 -24.04 50.01 17.01
N LEU A 37 -25.21 50.63 17.16
CA LEU A 37 -26.49 49.94 17.03
C LEU A 37 -26.77 49.48 15.60
N LEU A 38 -26.39 50.29 14.60
CA LEU A 38 -26.46 49.87 13.17
C LEU A 38 -25.52 48.73 12.88
N ILE A 39 -24.28 48.74 13.37
CA ILE A 39 -23.32 47.65 13.23
C ILE A 39 -23.81 46.39 13.96
N ILE A 40 -24.36 46.54 15.15
CA ILE A 40 -24.97 45.41 15.90
C ILE A 40 -26.23 44.89 15.17
N CYS A 41 -27.09 45.78 14.65
CA CYS A 41 -28.23 45.36 13.81
C CYS A 41 -27.78 44.72 12.51
N PHE A 42 -26.73 45.25 11.81
CA PHE A 42 -26.20 44.64 10.62
C PHE A 42 -25.50 43.28 10.91
N SER A 43 -24.80 43.18 12.06
CA SER A 43 -24.21 41.92 12.49
C SER A 43 -25.26 40.91 12.99
N LEU A 44 -26.35 41.36 13.61
CA LEU A 44 -27.49 40.51 13.97
C LEU A 44 -28.30 40.08 12.73
N THR A 45 -28.54 41.02 11.78
CA THR A 45 -29.22 40.63 10.53
C THR A 45 -28.32 39.73 9.66
N ALA A 46 -26.99 39.97 9.58
CA ALA A 46 -26.07 39.08 8.92
C ALA A 46 -25.97 37.70 9.62
N ARG A 47 -26.02 37.66 10.96
CA ARG A 47 -26.13 36.38 11.71
C ARG A 47 -27.49 35.71 11.52
N LEU A 48 -28.58 36.45 11.49
CA LEU A 48 -29.93 35.91 11.24
C LEU A 48 -30.10 35.44 9.78
N TYR A 49 -29.53 36.15 8.80
CA TYR A 49 -29.51 35.66 7.40
C TYR A 49 -28.53 34.49 7.17
N GLY A 50 -27.40 34.45 7.89
CA GLY A 50 -26.49 33.33 7.87
C GLY A 50 -27.05 32.09 8.59
N GLN A 51 -27.80 32.26 9.68
CA GLN A 51 -28.45 31.15 10.39
C GLN A 51 -29.70 30.61 9.66
N ALA A 52 -30.46 31.45 8.98
CA ALA A 52 -31.64 31.00 8.21
C ALA A 52 -31.29 30.09 7.03
N SER A 53 -30.11 30.24 6.44
CA SER A 53 -29.65 29.34 5.36
C SER A 53 -29.09 28.00 5.86
N SER A 54 -28.54 27.95 7.09
CA SER A 54 -28.02 26.70 7.68
C SER A 54 -29.12 25.75 8.18
N ASP A 55 -30.33 26.22 8.37
CA ASP A 55 -31.46 25.40 8.80
C ASP A 55 -32.15 24.67 7.65
N LEU A 56 -31.87 25.07 6.39
CA LEU A 56 -32.46 24.48 5.19
C LEU A 56 -31.64 23.30 4.67
N TRP A 57 -30.31 23.44 4.72
CA TRP A 57 -29.37 22.42 4.29
C TRP A 57 -28.47 22.11 5.47
N CYS A 58 -28.56 20.92 6.02
CA CYS A 58 -27.75 20.55 7.18
C CYS A 58 -26.32 20.19 6.80
N TYR A 59 -26.07 19.88 5.53
CA TYR A 59 -24.76 19.56 5.01
C TYR A 59 -24.64 20.02 3.55
N ILE A 60 -23.46 20.53 3.21
CA ILE A 60 -23.02 20.85 1.83
C ILE A 60 -21.54 20.50 1.69
N SER A 61 -21.16 19.95 0.55
CA SER A 61 -19.77 19.78 0.13
C SER A 61 -19.67 20.13 -1.36
N PRO A 62 -18.67 20.92 -1.78
CA PRO A 62 -17.71 21.67 -0.97
C PRO A 62 -18.35 22.73 -0.08
N LEU A 63 -17.67 23.09 1.04
CA LEU A 63 -18.16 24.15 1.94
C LEU A 63 -18.11 25.52 1.29
N GLN A 64 -18.92 26.45 1.78
CA GLN A 64 -18.89 27.85 1.36
C GLN A 64 -17.52 28.49 1.61
N ASN A 65 -16.94 29.09 0.57
CA ASN A 65 -15.61 29.71 0.54
C ASN A 65 -14.44 28.71 0.74
N ALA A 66 -14.70 27.41 0.66
CA ALA A 66 -13.63 26.42 0.65
C ALA A 66 -12.64 26.67 -0.49
N LYS A 67 -11.38 26.34 -0.25
CA LYS A 67 -10.27 26.48 -1.19
C LYS A 67 -9.65 25.12 -1.47
N TYR A 68 -8.90 25.06 -2.55
CA TYR A 68 -8.17 23.85 -2.91
C TYR A 68 -9.10 22.66 -3.17
N ILE A 69 -10.28 22.91 -3.75
CA ILE A 69 -11.22 21.84 -4.07
C ILE A 69 -10.75 21.10 -5.33
N SER A 70 -10.85 19.78 -5.33
CA SER A 70 -10.55 18.95 -6.52
C SER A 70 -11.34 19.43 -7.74
N THR A 71 -10.70 19.49 -8.90
CA THR A 71 -11.39 19.82 -10.18
C THR A 71 -12.44 18.77 -10.57
N LYS A 72 -12.38 17.58 -9.97
CA LYS A 72 -13.30 16.43 -10.18
C LYS A 72 -14.40 16.33 -9.13
N THR A 73 -14.54 17.35 -8.27
CA THR A 73 -15.51 17.31 -7.16
C THR A 73 -16.95 17.30 -7.66
N ASN A 74 -17.79 16.57 -6.94
CA ASN A 74 -19.24 16.65 -7.02
C ASN A 74 -19.78 17.68 -6.04
N ILE A 75 -21.03 18.12 -6.21
CA ILE A 75 -21.73 18.96 -5.26
C ILE A 75 -22.69 18.10 -4.47
N ILE A 76 -22.43 17.92 -3.18
CA ILE A 76 -23.19 17.04 -2.28
C ILE A 76 -23.93 17.91 -1.27
N PHE A 77 -25.22 17.63 -1.06
CA PHE A 77 -26.02 18.38 -0.09
C PHE A 77 -27.14 17.56 0.52
N LYS A 78 -27.45 17.84 1.80
CA LYS A 78 -28.51 17.16 2.56
C LYS A 78 -29.49 18.16 3.12
N PRO A 79 -30.83 17.93 3.02
CA PRO A 79 -31.83 18.83 3.57
C PRO A 79 -31.81 18.82 5.08
N GLY A 80 -32.03 19.98 5.69
CA GLY A 80 -32.18 20.16 7.14
C GLY A 80 -33.63 20.00 7.62
N TYR A 81 -33.81 20.10 8.94
CA TYR A 81 -35.11 19.93 9.59
C TYR A 81 -36.17 20.99 9.22
N SER A 82 -35.75 22.12 8.70
CA SER A 82 -36.67 23.22 8.29
C SER A 82 -37.41 22.93 6.98
N ILE A 83 -36.98 21.89 6.22
CA ILE A 83 -37.65 21.46 5.02
C ILE A 83 -38.76 20.49 5.40
N LYS A 84 -40.02 20.98 5.39
CA LYS A 84 -41.17 20.15 5.72
C LYS A 84 -41.52 19.23 4.57
N GLY A 85 -41.52 17.91 4.85
CA GLY A 85 -41.88 16.87 3.90
C GLY A 85 -40.69 16.32 3.14
N ARG A 86 -40.94 15.26 2.39
CA ARG A 86 -39.92 14.60 1.55
C ARG A 86 -39.70 15.43 0.29
N ILE A 87 -38.51 15.94 0.08
CA ILE A 87 -38.12 16.58 -1.18
C ILE A 87 -37.82 15.48 -2.18
N SER A 88 -38.40 15.59 -3.37
CA SER A 88 -38.04 14.71 -4.47
C SER A 88 -36.95 15.39 -5.33
N ARG A 89 -36.24 14.59 -6.11
CA ARG A 89 -35.24 15.07 -7.08
C ARG A 89 -35.81 16.11 -8.05
N SER A 90 -37.10 15.98 -8.44
CA SER A 90 -37.80 16.91 -9.33
C SER A 90 -38.04 18.28 -8.72
N ASP A 91 -37.98 18.40 -7.40
CA ASP A 91 -38.25 19.65 -6.69
C ASP A 91 -36.98 20.50 -6.51
N ILE A 92 -35.83 20.05 -7.02
CA ILE A 92 -34.53 20.69 -6.83
C ILE A 92 -33.96 21.12 -8.17
N ILE A 93 -33.54 22.37 -8.26
CA ILE A 93 -32.75 22.92 -9.35
C ILE A 93 -31.36 23.27 -8.82
N VAL A 94 -30.33 22.69 -9.44
CA VAL A 94 -28.92 23.00 -9.17
C VAL A 94 -28.36 23.74 -10.36
N SER A 95 -27.73 24.88 -10.11
CA SER A 95 -27.03 25.67 -11.13
C SER A 95 -25.57 25.87 -10.70
N VAL A 96 -24.65 25.46 -11.53
CA VAL A 96 -23.21 25.53 -11.26
C VAL A 96 -22.51 26.28 -12.38
N ARG A 97 -21.63 27.23 -12.02
CA ARG A 97 -20.87 28.04 -12.95
C ARG A 97 -19.47 28.32 -12.44
N GLY A 98 -18.46 27.89 -13.18
CA GLY A 98 -17.09 28.34 -13.02
C GLY A 98 -16.85 29.70 -13.66
N ASP A 99 -15.99 30.53 -13.07
CA ASP A 99 -15.64 31.85 -13.64
C ASP A 99 -14.73 31.71 -14.88
N LYS A 100 -14.02 30.60 -15.03
CA LYS A 100 -13.19 30.27 -16.19
C LYS A 100 -13.87 29.26 -17.12
N SER A 101 -14.47 28.19 -16.58
CA SER A 101 -15.06 27.08 -17.34
C SER A 101 -16.50 27.34 -17.83
N GLY A 102 -17.18 28.37 -17.29
CA GLY A 102 -18.55 28.71 -17.66
C GLY A 102 -19.62 27.89 -16.94
N VAL A 103 -20.77 27.67 -17.59
CA VAL A 103 -21.87 26.90 -17.02
C VAL A 103 -21.56 25.40 -17.10
N HIS A 104 -21.81 24.68 -16.01
CA HIS A 104 -21.71 23.22 -15.96
C HIS A 104 -23.13 22.63 -15.97
N SER A 105 -23.45 21.86 -17.01
CA SER A 105 -24.51 20.85 -16.96
C SER A 105 -24.08 19.66 -16.16
N GLY A 106 -25.02 18.88 -15.70
CA GLY A 106 -24.72 17.69 -14.90
C GLY A 106 -25.97 16.92 -14.53
N GLN A 107 -25.77 15.80 -13.87
CA GLN A 107 -26.83 14.94 -13.39
C GLN A 107 -27.05 15.15 -11.89
N LEU A 108 -28.29 15.39 -11.47
CA LEU A 108 -28.66 15.36 -10.06
C LEU A 108 -29.06 13.94 -9.68
N LEU A 109 -28.39 13.33 -8.74
CA LEU A 109 -28.67 11.99 -8.21
C LEU A 109 -29.25 12.08 -6.80
N LEU A 110 -29.98 11.08 -6.39
CA LEU A 110 -30.39 10.84 -5.01
C LEU A 110 -29.73 9.54 -4.56
N SER A 111 -28.96 9.60 -3.48
CA SER A 111 -28.30 8.43 -2.92
C SER A 111 -29.31 7.42 -2.37
N ASP A 112 -28.89 6.21 -2.09
CA ASP A 112 -29.66 5.11 -1.54
C ASP A 112 -30.21 5.40 -0.11
N ASP A 113 -29.60 6.35 0.63
CA ASP A 113 -30.13 6.88 1.89
C ASP A 113 -31.44 7.67 1.72
N ASN A 114 -31.84 7.95 0.48
CA ASN A 114 -33.02 8.75 0.08
C ASN A 114 -33.04 10.17 0.69
N ASN A 115 -31.87 10.70 1.10
CA ASN A 115 -31.77 12.02 1.72
C ASN A 115 -30.57 12.84 1.23
N THR A 116 -29.58 12.20 0.62
CA THR A 116 -28.38 12.87 0.08
C THR A 116 -28.52 13.09 -1.40
N PHE A 117 -28.43 14.33 -1.81
CA PHE A 117 -28.41 14.75 -3.23
C PHE A 117 -26.97 14.96 -3.68
N ILE A 118 -26.65 14.47 -4.88
CA ILE A 118 -25.34 14.57 -5.51
C ILE A 118 -25.54 15.16 -6.88
N PHE A 119 -24.98 16.34 -7.15
CA PHE A 119 -24.88 16.88 -8.49
C PHE A 119 -23.51 16.52 -9.06
N GLU A 120 -23.50 15.71 -10.10
CA GLU A 120 -22.31 15.31 -10.85
C GLU A 120 -22.20 16.19 -12.10
N PRO A 121 -21.19 17.10 -12.19
CA PRO A 121 -20.94 17.89 -13.37
C PRO A 121 -20.52 17.01 -14.56
N ASP A 122 -21.02 17.28 -15.77
CA ASP A 122 -20.64 16.55 -16.99
C ASP A 122 -19.16 16.79 -17.40
N LYS A 123 -18.54 17.83 -16.86
CA LYS A 123 -17.15 18.23 -17.13
C LYS A 123 -16.47 18.63 -15.83
N GLU A 124 -15.23 18.31 -15.73
CA GLU A 124 -14.36 18.78 -14.66
C GLU A 124 -14.28 20.32 -14.64
N PHE A 125 -14.06 20.87 -13.46
CA PHE A 125 -13.75 22.29 -13.29
C PHE A 125 -12.31 22.58 -13.77
N LEU A 126 -12.04 23.85 -14.09
CA LEU A 126 -10.68 24.25 -14.41
C LEU A 126 -9.88 24.50 -13.11
N PRO A 127 -8.55 24.33 -13.15
CA PRO A 127 -7.71 24.65 -12.01
C PRO A 127 -7.79 26.15 -11.65
N ASP A 128 -7.70 26.43 -10.35
CA ASP A 128 -7.69 27.77 -9.76
C ASP A 128 -8.82 28.65 -10.27
N GLU A 129 -10.05 28.13 -10.25
CA GLU A 129 -11.24 28.90 -10.60
C GLU A 129 -12.23 29.02 -9.45
N LYS A 130 -13.03 30.07 -9.46
CA LYS A 130 -14.17 30.26 -8.57
C LYS A 130 -15.41 29.62 -9.17
N VAL A 131 -15.98 28.68 -8.42
CA VAL A 131 -17.20 27.98 -8.80
C VAL A 131 -18.37 28.53 -7.98
N TYR A 132 -19.39 29.02 -8.63
CA TYR A 132 -20.62 29.53 -8.02
C TYR A 132 -21.70 28.47 -8.10
N VAL A 133 -22.33 28.17 -6.98
CA VAL A 133 -23.37 27.16 -6.84
C VAL A 133 -24.65 27.79 -6.33
N ILE A 134 -25.78 27.43 -6.97
CA ILE A 134 -27.14 27.78 -6.52
C ILE A 134 -27.93 26.49 -6.40
N ILE A 135 -28.49 26.23 -5.21
CA ILE A 135 -29.40 25.11 -4.94
C ILE A 135 -30.75 25.70 -4.57
N ASP A 136 -31.76 25.43 -5.39
CA ASP A 136 -33.13 25.91 -5.21
C ASP A 136 -34.09 24.71 -5.03
N ALA A 137 -34.71 24.62 -3.87
CA ALA A 137 -35.61 23.52 -3.51
C ALA A 137 -37.03 23.72 -4.08
N GLN A 138 -37.31 24.77 -4.82
CA GLN A 138 -38.63 25.08 -5.46
C GLN A 138 -39.83 24.98 -4.48
N GLN A 139 -39.61 25.29 -3.20
CA GLN A 139 -40.63 25.25 -2.16
C GLN A 139 -41.06 26.66 -1.75
N PRO A 140 -42.37 26.94 -1.52
CA PRO A 140 -42.83 28.23 -1.06
C PRO A 140 -42.20 28.66 0.27
N GLY A 141 -41.60 29.85 0.32
CA GLY A 141 -40.92 30.38 1.49
C GLY A 141 -39.49 29.89 1.72
N VAL A 142 -38.96 29.04 0.86
CA VAL A 142 -37.58 28.57 0.87
C VAL A 142 -36.78 29.42 -0.12
N HIS A 143 -35.71 30.07 0.36
CA HIS A 143 -34.81 30.84 -0.51
C HIS A 143 -33.70 29.95 -1.04
N PRO A 144 -33.28 30.10 -2.31
CA PRO A 144 -32.15 29.36 -2.87
C PRO A 144 -30.86 29.59 -2.06
N LEU A 145 -30.14 28.51 -1.76
CA LEU A 145 -28.78 28.58 -1.24
C LEU A 145 -27.86 29.05 -2.37
N LYS A 146 -27.06 30.07 -2.10
CA LYS A 146 -26.04 30.59 -3.03
C LYS A 146 -24.70 30.65 -2.32
N TYR A 147 -23.70 29.96 -2.87
CA TYR A 147 -22.35 29.97 -2.33
C TYR A 147 -21.30 29.78 -3.42
N MET A 148 -20.04 29.86 -3.04
CA MET A 148 -18.92 29.65 -3.95
C MET A 148 -17.79 28.92 -3.24
N PHE A 149 -16.95 28.24 -4.04
CA PHE A 149 -15.68 27.66 -3.61
C PHE A 149 -14.61 27.92 -4.67
N THR A 150 -13.35 27.59 -4.38
CA THR A 150 -12.24 27.75 -5.33
C THR A 150 -11.56 26.39 -5.53
N THR A 151 -11.33 26.04 -6.80
CA THR A 151 -10.66 24.79 -7.15
C THR A 151 -9.15 24.86 -6.89
N SER A 152 -8.51 23.70 -6.85
CA SER A 152 -7.06 23.52 -6.71
C SER A 152 -6.33 24.01 -7.96
N GLU A 153 -5.07 24.44 -7.79
CA GLU A 153 -4.15 24.74 -8.89
C GLU A 153 -3.70 23.46 -9.65
N ILE A 154 -3.86 22.28 -9.04
CA ILE A 154 -3.44 20.99 -9.58
C ILE A 154 -4.67 20.21 -10.01
N SER A 155 -4.68 19.73 -11.26
CA SER A 155 -5.81 18.97 -11.83
C SER A 155 -5.75 17.47 -11.54
N ASP A 156 -4.57 16.90 -11.22
CA ASP A 156 -4.39 15.45 -11.13
C ASP A 156 -3.57 15.02 -9.91
N TYR A 157 -4.10 14.00 -9.23
CA TYR A 157 -3.37 13.19 -8.28
C TYR A 157 -2.27 12.40 -9.01
N ASN A 158 -1.00 12.62 -8.64
CA ASN A 158 0.10 11.80 -9.12
C ASN A 158 0.56 10.86 -8.00
N PRO A 159 0.17 9.58 -8.02
CA PRO A 159 0.57 8.61 -7.01
C PRO A 159 2.08 8.34 -6.96
N GLU A 160 2.83 8.68 -8.03
CA GLU A 160 4.29 8.51 -8.06
C GLU A 160 5.02 9.46 -7.12
N VAL A 161 4.42 10.60 -6.75
CA VAL A 161 5.00 11.53 -5.78
C VAL A 161 5.11 10.91 -4.39
N TRP A 162 4.16 10.04 -4.02
CA TRP A 162 4.10 9.37 -2.72
C TRP A 162 5.05 8.19 -2.57
N GLN A 163 5.39 7.51 -3.66
CA GLN A 163 6.35 6.40 -3.63
C GLN A 163 7.78 6.87 -3.35
N ASN A 164 8.03 8.19 -3.39
CA ASN A 164 9.33 8.82 -3.22
C ASN A 164 9.44 9.69 -1.97
N GLU A 165 8.42 9.76 -1.09
CA GLU A 165 8.60 10.41 0.20
C GLU A 165 9.59 9.61 1.04
N PRO A 166 10.64 10.26 1.53
CA PRO A 166 11.48 9.67 2.55
C PRO A 166 10.80 9.83 3.92
N GLU A 167 9.75 9.08 4.19
CA GLU A 167 9.62 8.60 5.57
C GLU A 167 10.98 8.00 5.85
N ASN A 168 11.68 8.48 6.88
CA ASN A 168 13.05 8.07 7.19
C ASN A 168 13.18 6.55 7.11
N LEU A 169 13.35 6.05 5.89
CA LEU A 169 13.55 4.66 5.47
C LEU A 169 14.89 4.11 5.97
N SER A 170 15.40 4.65 7.08
CA SER A 170 16.48 3.99 7.83
C SER A 170 16.09 2.57 8.28
N ILE A 171 14.78 2.28 8.36
CA ILE A 171 14.27 0.97 8.81
C ILE A 171 14.10 0.00 7.63
N ALA A 172 13.61 0.44 6.47
CA ALA A 172 13.54 -0.42 5.28
C ALA A 172 14.91 -0.87 4.76
N LYS A 173 15.99 -0.16 5.13
CA LYS A 173 17.37 -0.53 4.77
C LYS A 173 17.92 -1.71 5.57
N ASN A 174 17.34 -2.05 6.72
CA ASN A 174 17.78 -3.20 7.52
C ASN A 174 16.95 -4.47 7.27
N SER A 175 15.84 -4.41 6.53
CA SER A 175 15.03 -5.59 6.18
C SER A 175 15.60 -6.40 5.01
N GLY A 176 16.78 -6.10 4.54
CA GLY A 176 17.44 -6.76 3.41
C GLY A 176 18.10 -8.11 3.69
N GLN A 177 17.75 -8.79 4.77
CA GLN A 177 18.01 -10.24 4.85
C GLN A 177 16.79 -10.96 4.26
N MET A 178 16.73 -11.03 2.92
CA MET A 178 15.95 -12.10 2.30
C MET A 178 16.51 -13.41 2.80
N GLN A 179 15.68 -14.15 3.54
CA GLN A 179 16.05 -15.48 3.97
C GLN A 179 16.20 -16.38 2.76
N THR A 180 17.25 -17.13 2.83
CA THR A 180 17.55 -18.35 2.12
C THR A 180 16.32 -19.19 1.85
N PHE A 181 16.13 -19.52 0.60
CA PHE A 181 15.22 -20.55 0.16
C PHE A 181 15.68 -21.89 0.77
N GLY A 182 15.19 -22.15 1.98
CA GLY A 182 15.43 -23.44 2.67
C GLY A 182 14.46 -24.48 2.20
N THR A 183 14.89 -25.71 2.22
CA THR A 183 14.08 -26.93 2.05
C THR A 183 12.75 -26.81 2.80
N ASP A 184 11.70 -27.28 2.13
CA ASP A 184 10.35 -27.60 2.63
C ASP A 184 9.97 -27.01 3.99
N THR A 185 9.38 -25.84 3.98
CA THR A 185 8.92 -25.23 5.21
C THR A 185 7.54 -25.77 5.56
N VAL A 186 7.48 -26.52 6.65
CA VAL A 186 6.23 -27.04 7.20
C VAL A 186 6.06 -26.49 8.61
N ILE A 187 4.94 -25.80 8.86
CA ILE A 187 4.56 -25.29 10.17
C ILE A 187 3.40 -26.15 10.68
N ASN A 188 3.65 -26.97 11.69
CA ASN A 188 2.65 -27.86 12.32
C ASN A 188 1.84 -28.69 11.29
N GLY A 189 2.52 -29.23 10.27
CA GLY A 189 1.91 -30.05 9.23
C GLY A 189 1.34 -29.28 8.03
N VAL A 190 1.35 -27.94 8.06
CA VAL A 190 0.96 -27.07 6.96
C VAL A 190 2.20 -26.61 6.19
N ALA A 191 2.30 -27.00 4.92
CA ALA A 191 3.37 -26.50 4.06
C ALA A 191 3.12 -25.05 3.67
N VAL A 192 4.19 -24.25 3.68
CA VAL A 192 4.18 -22.86 3.28
C VAL A 192 5.30 -22.58 2.29
N PRO A 193 5.17 -21.53 1.45
CA PRO A 193 6.23 -21.09 0.56
C PRO A 193 7.53 -20.76 1.29
N SER A 194 8.63 -20.88 0.58
CA SER A 194 9.99 -20.64 1.13
C SER A 194 10.19 -19.23 1.68
N ASP A 195 9.46 -18.24 1.16
CA ASP A 195 9.48 -16.83 1.58
C ASP A 195 8.33 -16.46 2.55
N PHE A 196 7.65 -17.47 3.14
CA PHE A 196 6.56 -17.24 4.07
C PHE A 196 7.06 -16.60 5.38
N PRO A 197 6.48 -15.46 5.83
CA PRO A 197 6.89 -14.79 7.05
C PRO A 197 6.41 -15.56 8.29
N LYS A 198 7.29 -16.40 8.85
CA LYS A 198 7.00 -17.22 10.04
C LYS A 198 6.93 -16.38 11.30
N MET A 199 6.10 -16.81 12.25
CA MET A 199 6.01 -16.21 13.58
C MET A 199 6.80 -17.01 14.62
N ASN A 200 7.60 -16.31 15.40
CA ASN A 200 8.22 -16.83 16.61
C ASN A 200 7.37 -16.47 17.84
N ILE A 201 6.80 -17.47 18.48
CA ILE A 201 5.93 -17.31 19.63
C ILE A 201 6.76 -17.43 20.92
N SER A 202 6.91 -16.37 21.66
CA SER A 202 7.65 -16.33 22.92
C SER A 202 6.78 -16.60 24.15
N ILE A 203 5.50 -16.21 24.09
CA ILE A 203 4.51 -16.44 25.16
C ILE A 203 3.19 -16.88 24.53
N SER A 204 2.61 -17.97 25.04
CA SER A 204 1.26 -18.43 24.69
C SER A 204 0.62 -19.09 25.92
N LYS A 205 -0.33 -18.40 26.53
CA LYS A 205 -1.10 -18.82 27.71
C LYS A 205 -2.59 -18.82 27.40
N GLU A 206 -3.43 -18.55 28.39
CA GLU A 206 -4.87 -18.38 28.19
C GLU A 206 -5.18 -17.06 27.46
N THR A 207 -5.32 -17.12 26.14
CA THR A 207 -5.66 -15.99 25.29
C THR A 207 -7.17 -15.84 25.11
N ALA A 208 -7.60 -14.69 24.56
CA ALA A 208 -8.95 -14.59 24.04
C ALA A 208 -9.17 -15.59 22.88
N LYS A 209 -10.44 -15.98 22.68
CA LYS A 209 -10.82 -16.79 21.53
C LYS A 209 -10.56 -16.02 20.23
N GLY A 210 -10.16 -16.74 19.20
CA GLY A 210 -9.98 -16.21 17.85
C GLY A 210 -8.58 -16.41 17.30
N LYS A 211 -8.44 -16.07 16.02
CA LYS A 211 -7.23 -16.21 15.21
C LYS A 211 -6.58 -14.85 15.00
N ILE A 212 -5.30 -14.86 14.66
CA ILE A 212 -4.50 -13.66 14.43
C ILE A 212 -4.59 -13.30 12.94
N PHE A 213 -5.07 -12.10 12.64
CA PHE A 213 -5.13 -11.50 11.32
C PHE A 213 -3.95 -10.54 11.17
N ILE A 214 -3.08 -10.81 10.21
CA ILE A 214 -1.84 -10.05 10.05
C ILE A 214 -1.41 -10.05 8.58
N SER A 215 -0.76 -8.97 8.16
CA SER A 215 -0.08 -8.88 6.88
C SER A 215 1.31 -8.30 7.08
N ASN A 216 2.25 -8.66 6.22
CA ASN A 216 3.62 -8.18 6.32
C ASN A 216 3.87 -6.96 5.42
N TRP A 217 4.81 -6.15 5.83
CA TRP A 217 5.36 -5.04 5.05
C TRP A 217 6.83 -5.30 4.74
N GLY A 218 7.14 -5.44 3.47
CA GLY A 218 8.47 -5.81 2.96
C GLY A 218 8.58 -7.28 2.58
N GLY A 219 9.41 -7.59 1.59
CA GLY A 219 9.48 -8.90 0.96
C GLY A 219 8.28 -9.17 0.04
N THR A 220 7.92 -10.43 -0.14
CA THR A 220 6.68 -10.81 -0.83
C THR A 220 5.48 -10.53 0.08
N ALA A 221 4.44 -9.89 -0.44
CA ALA A 221 3.26 -9.57 0.33
C ALA A 221 2.40 -10.81 0.64
N TYR A 222 2.02 -10.96 1.89
CA TYR A 222 1.14 -12.00 2.38
C TYR A 222 -0.04 -11.43 3.17
N MET A 223 -1.17 -12.05 3.01
CA MET A 223 -2.33 -11.98 3.89
C MET A 223 -2.38 -13.28 4.68
N MET A 224 -2.44 -13.20 6.01
CA MET A 224 -2.34 -14.38 6.86
C MET A 224 -3.39 -14.35 7.97
N ILE A 225 -3.97 -15.51 8.22
CA ILE A 225 -4.74 -15.82 9.43
C ILE A 225 -4.02 -16.98 10.11
N LEU A 226 -3.59 -16.77 11.34
CA LEU A 226 -2.76 -17.72 12.09
C LEU A 226 -3.47 -18.17 13.36
N GLU A 227 -3.26 -19.43 13.71
CA GLU A 227 -3.57 -19.97 15.04
C GLU A 227 -2.55 -19.45 16.08
N ASN A 228 -2.83 -19.64 17.37
CA ASN A 228 -1.96 -19.16 18.43
C ASN A 228 -0.57 -19.83 18.45
N ASP A 229 -0.42 -20.97 17.83
CA ASP A 229 0.87 -21.69 17.71
C ASP A 229 1.62 -21.34 16.43
N GLY A 230 1.14 -20.33 15.68
CA GLY A 230 1.72 -19.87 14.41
C GLY A 230 1.31 -20.72 13.21
N THR A 231 0.51 -21.76 13.39
CA THR A 231 -0.01 -22.56 12.28
C THR A 231 -0.86 -21.70 11.35
N PRO A 232 -0.60 -21.68 10.05
CA PRO A 232 -1.44 -20.98 9.12
C PRO A 232 -2.84 -21.61 9.06
N TYR A 233 -3.86 -20.86 9.53
CA TYR A 233 -5.25 -21.21 9.29
C TYR A 233 -5.66 -20.88 7.86
N PHE A 234 -5.13 -19.75 7.33
CA PHE A 234 -5.25 -19.32 5.94
C PHE A 234 -4.07 -18.40 5.59
N TYR A 235 -3.61 -18.47 4.36
CA TYR A 235 -2.74 -17.44 3.80
C TYR A 235 -2.95 -17.29 2.30
N LYS A 236 -2.60 -16.10 1.77
CA LYS A 236 -2.54 -15.85 0.34
C LYS A 236 -1.29 -15.05 0.04
N ARG A 237 -0.54 -15.51 -0.95
CA ARG A 237 0.69 -14.87 -1.47
C ARG A 237 0.33 -13.95 -2.62
N PHE A 238 0.85 -12.73 -2.62
CA PHE A 238 0.65 -11.75 -3.68
C PHE A 238 1.97 -11.48 -4.40
N SER A 239 2.29 -12.31 -5.39
CA SER A 239 3.50 -12.14 -6.21
C SER A 239 3.44 -10.81 -6.98
N GLY A 240 4.54 -10.05 -6.97
CA GLY A 240 4.64 -8.73 -7.60
C GLY A 240 4.18 -7.57 -6.72
N TYR A 241 3.76 -7.84 -5.48
CA TYR A 241 3.47 -6.83 -4.46
C TYR A 241 4.49 -6.98 -3.33
N ASN A 242 4.96 -5.86 -2.80
CA ASN A 242 5.93 -5.84 -1.71
C ASN A 242 5.31 -5.54 -0.34
N GLN A 243 4.03 -5.21 -0.30
CA GLN A 243 3.31 -4.93 0.94
C GLN A 243 1.79 -5.02 0.77
N THR A 244 1.14 -5.33 1.88
CA THR A 244 -0.30 -5.24 2.11
C THR A 244 -0.49 -4.68 3.52
N ARG A 245 -1.62 -3.97 3.78
CA ARG A 245 -1.88 -3.37 5.10
C ARG A 245 -3.32 -3.54 5.53
N ASP A 246 -3.57 -3.35 6.82
CA ASP A 246 -4.90 -3.27 7.45
C ASP A 246 -5.82 -4.45 7.12
N PHE A 247 -5.26 -5.68 7.18
CA PHE A 247 -6.04 -6.91 6.96
C PHE A 247 -6.89 -7.24 8.19
N LYS A 248 -8.20 -7.14 8.03
CA LYS A 248 -9.16 -7.30 9.14
C LYS A 248 -10.53 -7.81 8.72
N VAL A 249 -11.28 -8.32 9.69
CA VAL A 249 -12.71 -8.54 9.57
C VAL A 249 -13.45 -7.21 9.72
N GLN A 250 -14.44 -6.97 8.87
CA GLN A 250 -15.39 -5.87 8.99
C GLN A 250 -16.60 -6.34 9.82
N PRO A 251 -16.75 -5.88 11.07
CA PRO A 251 -17.78 -6.43 11.96
C PRO A 251 -19.21 -6.21 11.47
N ALA A 252 -19.43 -5.15 10.69
CA ALA A 252 -20.78 -4.78 10.23
C ALA A 252 -21.28 -5.64 9.07
N THR A 253 -20.39 -6.15 8.20
CA THR A 253 -20.73 -6.95 7.02
C THR A 253 -20.33 -8.42 7.18
N GLY A 254 -19.40 -8.73 8.10
CA GLY A 254 -18.82 -10.07 8.24
C GLY A 254 -17.85 -10.44 7.10
N THR A 255 -17.46 -9.46 6.29
CA THR A 255 -16.49 -9.60 5.20
C THR A 255 -15.07 -9.22 5.67
N LEU A 256 -14.10 -9.37 4.78
CA LEU A 256 -12.70 -9.05 5.05
C LEU A 256 -12.29 -7.86 4.19
N THR A 257 -11.45 -6.99 4.73
CA THR A 257 -10.82 -5.92 3.93
C THR A 257 -9.32 -5.91 4.11
N MET A 258 -8.63 -5.40 3.08
CA MET A 258 -7.18 -5.21 3.09
C MET A 258 -6.78 -4.11 2.10
N ARG A 259 -5.77 -3.33 2.45
CA ARG A 259 -5.14 -2.35 1.54
C ARG A 259 -4.16 -3.06 0.61
N MET A 260 -4.37 -2.89 -0.69
CA MET A 260 -3.49 -3.39 -1.75
C MET A 260 -2.75 -2.23 -2.43
N TYR A 261 -1.48 -2.43 -2.70
CA TYR A 261 -0.59 -1.46 -3.36
C TYR A 261 -0.32 -1.84 -4.82
N GLY A 262 0.57 -1.09 -5.46
CA GLY A 262 0.95 -1.32 -6.84
C GLY A 262 -0.20 -1.02 -7.80
N ASN A 263 -0.45 -1.92 -8.74
CA ASN A 263 -1.42 -1.71 -9.82
C ASN A 263 -2.87 -1.56 -9.34
N LEU A 264 -3.23 -2.11 -8.18
CA LEU A 264 -4.58 -2.00 -7.63
C LEU A 264 -4.77 -0.68 -6.88
N ASN A 265 -3.85 -0.32 -6.02
CA ASN A 265 -3.85 0.91 -5.22
C ASN A 265 -5.23 1.26 -4.62
N CYS A 266 -5.84 0.31 -3.92
CA CYS A 266 -7.20 0.39 -3.35
C CYS A 266 -7.34 -0.48 -2.12
N PHE A 267 -8.44 -0.34 -1.39
CA PHE A 267 -8.90 -1.39 -0.51
C PHE A 267 -9.66 -2.45 -1.32
N VAL A 268 -9.48 -3.71 -0.95
CA VAL A 268 -10.26 -4.83 -1.48
C VAL A 268 -11.18 -5.37 -0.41
N GLU A 269 -12.40 -5.71 -0.79
CA GLU A 269 -13.33 -6.47 0.05
C GLU A 269 -13.35 -7.92 -0.41
N MET A 270 -13.40 -8.85 0.55
CA MET A 270 -13.41 -10.29 0.31
C MET A 270 -14.54 -10.96 1.09
N ASP A 271 -15.12 -11.97 0.49
CA ASP A 271 -16.07 -12.85 1.17
C ASP A 271 -15.37 -13.85 2.13
N SER A 272 -16.15 -14.66 2.82
CA SER A 272 -15.62 -15.71 3.69
C SER A 272 -14.89 -16.84 2.96
N GLN A 273 -14.92 -16.87 1.63
CA GLN A 273 -14.14 -17.79 0.80
C GLN A 273 -12.84 -17.13 0.29
N TYR A 274 -12.54 -15.91 0.79
CA TYR A 274 -11.38 -15.09 0.41
C TYR A 274 -11.37 -14.70 -1.08
N THR A 275 -12.55 -14.66 -1.69
CA THR A 275 -12.76 -14.17 -3.05
C THR A 275 -12.92 -12.65 -3.00
N PHE A 276 -12.22 -11.92 -3.85
CA PHE A 276 -12.41 -10.48 -4.02
C PHE A 276 -13.80 -10.22 -4.60
N ILE A 277 -14.63 -9.51 -3.84
CA ILE A 277 -16.00 -9.17 -4.22
C ILE A 277 -16.14 -7.69 -4.57
N ASP A 278 -15.28 -6.82 -4.04
CA ASP A 278 -15.30 -5.41 -4.34
C ASP A 278 -13.91 -4.75 -4.25
N THR A 279 -13.79 -3.54 -4.83
CA THR A 279 -12.60 -2.68 -4.76
C THR A 279 -13.01 -1.24 -4.46
N LEU A 280 -12.57 -0.73 -3.31
CA LEU A 280 -13.00 0.53 -2.75
C LEU A 280 -11.90 1.59 -2.93
N ARG A 281 -12.30 2.76 -3.49
CA ARG A 281 -11.41 3.91 -3.73
C ARG A 281 -12.12 5.20 -3.39
N CYS A 282 -11.37 6.19 -2.91
CA CYS A 282 -11.90 7.53 -2.75
C CYS A 282 -12.38 8.10 -4.09
N GLY A 283 -13.48 8.85 -4.04
CA GLY A 283 -14.05 9.56 -5.19
C GLY A 283 -13.59 11.02 -5.27
N ASN A 284 -14.28 11.80 -6.12
CA ASN A 284 -14.09 13.25 -6.27
C ASN A 284 -12.65 13.67 -6.63
N GLY A 285 -11.84 12.75 -7.21
CA GLY A 285 -10.48 13.02 -7.63
C GLY A 285 -9.42 12.92 -6.54
N TYR A 286 -9.77 12.47 -5.33
CA TYR A 286 -8.80 12.24 -4.27
C TYR A 286 -8.14 10.87 -4.36
N GLY A 287 -6.87 10.79 -3.97
CA GLY A 287 -6.16 9.54 -3.82
C GLY A 287 -6.68 8.75 -2.62
N THR A 288 -6.67 7.42 -2.71
CA THR A 288 -7.02 6.56 -1.56
C THR A 288 -5.82 6.43 -0.64
N ASP A 289 -5.96 6.89 0.58
CA ASP A 289 -4.98 6.74 1.65
C ASP A 289 -4.85 5.27 2.07
N GLU A 290 -3.80 4.93 2.79
CA GLU A 290 -3.45 3.56 3.11
C GLU A 290 -3.94 3.07 4.48
N HIS A 291 -4.42 3.98 5.33
CA HIS A 291 -4.56 3.70 6.75
C HIS A 291 -5.88 3.04 7.14
N GLU A 292 -7.02 3.38 6.50
CA GLU A 292 -8.30 2.94 7.04
C GLU A 292 -9.39 2.76 5.97
N CYS A 293 -10.14 1.65 6.11
CA CYS A 293 -11.42 1.40 5.48
C CYS A 293 -12.39 0.81 6.52
N GLN A 294 -13.59 1.40 6.65
CA GLN A 294 -14.65 0.95 7.57
C GLN A 294 -15.92 0.70 6.78
N LEU A 295 -16.36 -0.56 6.71
CA LEU A 295 -17.65 -0.93 6.11
C LEU A 295 -18.78 -0.84 7.11
N LEU A 296 -19.94 -0.43 6.64
CA LEU A 296 -21.19 -0.37 7.38
C LEU A 296 -22.15 -1.49 6.96
N SER A 297 -23.17 -1.75 7.77
CA SER A 297 -24.17 -2.79 7.51
C SER A 297 -25.03 -2.54 6.26
N ASP A 298 -25.09 -1.30 5.76
CA ASP A 298 -25.75 -0.90 4.52
C ASP A 298 -24.81 -0.92 3.31
N HIS A 299 -23.59 -1.45 3.48
CA HIS A 299 -22.50 -1.46 2.50
C HIS A 299 -21.95 -0.07 2.14
N HIS A 300 -22.23 0.96 2.94
CA HIS A 300 -21.47 2.18 2.87
C HIS A 300 -20.04 1.95 3.38
N CYS A 301 -19.12 2.76 2.90
CA CYS A 301 -17.70 2.66 3.28
C CYS A 301 -17.15 4.03 3.67
N PHE A 302 -16.51 4.11 4.85
CA PHE A 302 -15.66 5.24 5.19
C PHE A 302 -14.21 4.97 4.84
N MET A 303 -13.59 5.93 4.18
CA MET A 303 -12.16 5.90 3.83
C MET A 303 -11.48 7.25 4.06
N ILE A 304 -10.16 7.20 4.24
CA ILE A 304 -9.29 8.37 4.23
C ILE A 304 -8.83 8.62 2.80
N GLY A 305 -8.94 9.88 2.35
CA GLY A 305 -8.39 10.34 1.08
C GLY A 305 -7.19 11.26 1.28
N LEU A 306 -6.32 11.30 0.29
CA LEU A 306 -5.16 12.20 0.22
C LEU A 306 -5.54 13.47 -0.54
N ASP A 307 -5.25 14.62 0.08
CA ASP A 307 -5.62 15.94 -0.43
C ASP A 307 -4.44 16.91 -0.33
N TYR A 308 -3.63 17.01 -1.38
CA TYR A 308 -2.41 17.80 -1.37
C TYR A 308 -2.40 18.93 -2.39
N HIS A 309 -1.79 20.07 -1.99
CA HIS A 309 -1.78 21.30 -2.74
C HIS A 309 -0.45 22.04 -2.62
N LYS A 310 -0.16 22.91 -3.59
CA LYS A 310 0.94 23.86 -3.50
C LYS A 310 0.54 25.06 -2.65
N VAL A 311 1.29 25.31 -1.61
CA VAL A 311 1.04 26.40 -0.66
C VAL A 311 2.27 27.29 -0.50
N ASP A 312 2.06 28.60 -0.54
CA ASP A 312 3.10 29.57 -0.17
C ASP A 312 3.19 29.66 1.36
N MET A 313 4.03 28.80 1.92
CA MET A 313 4.26 28.71 3.36
C MET A 313 4.96 29.95 3.93
N SER A 314 5.62 30.78 3.09
CA SER A 314 6.21 32.04 3.54
C SER A 314 5.19 33.05 4.08
N LYS A 315 3.91 32.89 3.70
CA LYS A 315 2.78 33.68 4.23
C LYS A 315 2.30 33.21 5.60
N LEU A 316 2.64 32.00 6.01
CA LEU A 316 2.20 31.38 7.26
C LEU A 316 3.32 31.33 8.31
N VAL A 317 4.55 31.02 7.88
CA VAL A 317 5.71 30.90 8.77
C VAL A 317 6.90 31.63 8.20
N SER A 318 7.65 32.33 9.03
CA SER A 318 8.86 33.06 8.60
C SER A 318 9.92 32.09 8.07
N GLY A 319 10.37 32.29 6.83
CA GLY A 319 11.31 31.42 6.14
C GLY A 319 10.67 30.16 5.57
N GLY A 320 9.34 30.11 5.47
CA GLY A 320 8.62 29.05 4.80
C GLY A 320 8.89 28.97 3.31
N ASN A 321 8.76 27.79 2.72
CA ASN A 321 8.89 27.54 1.29
C ASN A 321 7.74 28.24 0.54
N THR A 322 8.04 28.97 -0.53
CA THR A 322 7.03 29.70 -1.32
C THR A 322 6.17 28.81 -2.22
N SER A 323 6.52 27.52 -2.35
CA SER A 323 5.79 26.53 -3.16
C SER A 323 5.90 25.14 -2.55
N ALA A 324 5.61 25.01 -1.25
CA ALA A 324 5.59 23.72 -0.57
C ALA A 324 4.44 22.86 -1.07
N THR A 325 4.68 21.56 -1.22
CA THR A 325 3.59 20.57 -1.31
C THR A 325 3.08 20.31 0.11
N VAL A 326 1.86 20.72 0.41
CA VAL A 326 1.22 20.49 1.70
C VAL A 326 0.17 19.41 1.54
N ILE A 327 0.19 18.44 2.44
CA ILE A 327 -0.63 17.25 2.42
C ILE A 327 -1.65 17.33 3.55
N GLY A 328 -2.90 17.30 3.19
CA GLY A 328 -4.03 17.11 4.07
C GLY A 328 -4.73 15.79 3.79
N ASN A 329 -5.79 15.52 4.52
CA ASN A 329 -6.62 14.35 4.32
C ASN A 329 -8.09 14.71 4.16
N THR A 330 -8.84 13.83 3.51
CA THR A 330 -10.30 13.84 3.52
C THR A 330 -10.83 12.59 4.21
N VAL A 331 -12.01 12.68 4.83
CA VAL A 331 -12.82 11.53 5.21
C VAL A 331 -14.00 11.48 4.24
N GLN A 332 -14.11 10.41 3.49
CA GLN A 332 -15.23 10.20 2.57
C GLN A 332 -16.09 9.03 3.03
N GLU A 333 -17.41 9.20 2.94
CA GLU A 333 -18.37 8.11 2.95
C GLU A 333 -18.85 7.87 1.54
N LEU A 334 -18.68 6.63 1.07
CA LEU A 334 -19.21 6.14 -0.19
C LEU A 334 -20.47 5.33 0.06
N ASP A 335 -21.48 5.45 -0.79
CA ASP A 335 -22.61 4.53 -0.78
C ASP A 335 -22.27 3.18 -1.45
N LYS A 336 -23.21 2.24 -1.45
CA LYS A 336 -23.04 0.90 -2.05
C LYS A 336 -22.75 0.92 -3.56
N ASP A 337 -23.01 2.04 -4.24
CA ASP A 337 -22.72 2.25 -5.66
C ASP A 337 -21.43 3.08 -5.87
N HIS A 338 -20.62 3.24 -4.82
CA HIS A 338 -19.35 3.97 -4.76
C HIS A 338 -19.47 5.49 -5.02
N LYS A 339 -20.66 6.05 -4.80
CA LYS A 339 -20.84 7.50 -4.86
C LYS A 339 -20.45 8.15 -3.54
N VAL A 340 -19.72 9.26 -3.60
CA VAL A 340 -19.39 10.03 -2.40
C VAL A 340 -20.67 10.72 -1.90
N VAL A 341 -21.11 10.34 -0.70
CA VAL A 341 -22.34 10.86 -0.05
C VAL A 341 -22.02 11.78 1.13
N PHE A 342 -20.77 11.78 1.55
CA PHE A 342 -20.24 12.66 2.58
C PHE A 342 -18.74 12.86 2.35
N GLU A 343 -18.25 14.09 2.57
CA GLU A 343 -16.85 14.47 2.43
C GLU A 343 -16.49 15.50 3.50
N TRP A 344 -15.48 15.20 4.30
CA TRP A 344 -14.96 16.09 5.33
C TRP A 344 -13.46 16.29 5.07
N ARG A 345 -13.03 17.54 4.94
CA ARG A 345 -11.65 17.86 4.54
C ARG A 345 -10.89 18.53 5.67
N SER A 346 -9.68 18.09 5.94
CA SER A 346 -8.80 18.73 6.93
C SER A 346 -8.53 20.20 6.62
N TRP A 347 -8.46 20.58 5.36
CA TRP A 347 -8.26 21.95 4.89
C TRP A 347 -9.34 22.95 5.32
N ASP A 348 -10.53 22.46 5.60
CA ASP A 348 -11.68 23.27 5.98
C ASP A 348 -11.82 23.39 7.50
N HIS A 349 -11.02 22.61 8.27
CA HIS A 349 -11.22 22.44 9.73
C HIS A 349 -9.96 22.62 10.58
N PHE A 350 -8.76 22.40 10.00
CA PHE A 350 -7.48 22.49 10.71
C PHE A 350 -6.57 23.53 10.05
N ASN A 351 -5.72 24.18 10.83
CA ASN A 351 -4.68 25.04 10.31
C ASN A 351 -3.40 24.24 10.10
N ILE A 352 -2.64 24.53 9.04
CA ILE A 352 -1.34 23.89 8.81
C ILE A 352 -0.39 24.14 10.00
N THR A 353 -0.49 25.32 10.64
CA THR A 353 0.34 25.70 11.77
C THR A 353 0.02 24.98 13.06
N ASP A 354 -1.08 24.22 13.12
CA ASP A 354 -1.41 23.38 14.29
C ASP A 354 -0.47 22.16 14.39
N ALA A 355 0.25 21.81 13.30
CA ALA A 355 1.28 20.78 13.26
C ALA A 355 2.62 21.31 13.83
N VAL A 356 2.66 21.58 15.12
CA VAL A 356 3.77 22.30 15.81
C VAL A 356 5.07 21.52 15.84
N HIS A 357 5.03 20.23 15.62
CA HIS A 357 6.20 19.37 15.63
C HIS A 357 6.74 19.09 14.21
N GLU A 358 6.01 19.51 13.17
CA GLU A 358 6.44 19.33 11.79
C GLU A 358 7.35 20.46 11.30
N ASN A 359 8.20 20.12 10.33
CA ASN A 359 9.04 21.13 9.69
C ASN A 359 8.23 21.92 8.65
N LEU A 360 7.53 22.96 9.11
CA LEU A 360 6.69 23.81 8.26
C LEU A 360 7.47 24.64 7.22
N LYS A 361 8.80 24.52 7.12
CA LYS A 361 9.65 25.14 6.10
C LYS A 361 10.10 24.16 5.02
N ALA A 362 9.75 22.90 5.15
CA ALA A 362 10.12 21.86 4.19
C ALA A 362 9.43 22.08 2.82
N SER A 363 9.97 21.44 1.78
CA SER A 363 9.36 21.43 0.45
C SER A 363 8.11 20.57 0.37
N THR A 364 7.96 19.60 1.29
CA THR A 364 6.80 18.76 1.48
C THR A 364 6.45 18.74 2.95
N ILE A 365 5.16 18.92 3.26
CA ILE A 365 4.64 19.04 4.62
C ILE A 365 3.36 18.21 4.70
N ASP A 366 3.40 17.12 5.42
CA ASP A 366 2.22 16.35 5.82
C ASP A 366 1.77 16.86 7.20
N TYR A 367 0.74 17.74 7.23
CA TYR A 367 0.41 18.42 8.47
C TYR A 367 -0.65 17.69 9.32
N VAL A 368 -1.33 16.68 8.78
CA VAL A 368 -2.41 15.98 9.48
C VAL A 368 -2.06 14.53 9.74
N HIS A 369 -1.77 13.77 8.69
CA HIS A 369 -1.51 12.34 8.74
C HIS A 369 -2.58 11.56 9.49
N MET A 370 -3.82 11.55 8.94
CA MET A 370 -4.90 10.76 9.52
C MET A 370 -4.59 9.28 9.42
N ASN A 371 -4.73 8.56 10.53
CA ASN A 371 -4.40 7.13 10.56
C ASN A 371 -5.51 6.22 11.09
N SER A 372 -6.64 6.76 11.54
CA SER A 372 -7.81 5.95 11.84
C SER A 372 -9.12 6.71 11.71
N ILE A 373 -10.17 5.98 11.32
CA ILE A 373 -11.58 6.39 11.37
C ILE A 373 -12.32 5.38 12.21
N ALA A 374 -13.18 5.84 13.11
CA ALA A 374 -14.09 4.99 13.85
C ALA A 374 -15.48 5.61 13.90
N ILE A 375 -16.49 4.77 13.91
CA ILE A 375 -17.88 5.18 14.12
C ILE A 375 -18.20 4.97 15.58
N ASP A 376 -18.61 6.06 16.25
CA ASP A 376 -18.96 6.03 17.65
C ASP A 376 -20.40 5.58 17.88
N TYR A 377 -20.77 5.32 19.14
CA TYR A 377 -22.11 4.87 19.56
C TYR A 377 -23.26 5.78 19.14
N ASP A 378 -22.98 7.08 19.00
CA ASP A 378 -23.94 8.09 18.52
C ASP A 378 -23.93 8.22 16.98
N SER A 379 -23.27 7.31 16.28
CA SER A 379 -23.07 7.28 14.83
C SER A 379 -22.25 8.45 14.29
N ASN A 380 -21.58 9.22 15.14
CA ASN A 380 -20.64 10.26 14.75
C ASN A 380 -19.25 9.67 14.49
N ILE A 381 -18.40 10.43 13.84
CA ILE A 381 -17.09 9.97 13.39
C ILE A 381 -16.00 10.45 14.35
N VAL A 382 -15.10 9.54 14.69
CA VAL A 382 -13.86 9.82 15.44
C VAL A 382 -12.68 9.54 14.53
N ILE A 383 -11.77 10.51 14.42
CA ILE A 383 -10.53 10.40 13.63
C ILE A 383 -9.32 10.62 14.53
N SER A 384 -8.21 9.96 14.18
CA SER A 384 -6.90 10.20 14.78
C SER A 384 -6.00 10.90 13.75
N SER A 385 -5.44 12.05 14.12
CA SER A 385 -4.54 12.89 13.33
C SER A 385 -3.16 12.91 13.97
N ARG A 386 -2.22 12.12 13.43
CA ARG A 386 -0.89 11.88 14.01
C ARG A 386 -0.08 13.16 14.19
N HIS A 387 0.11 13.91 13.11
CA HIS A 387 0.98 15.10 13.12
C HIS A 387 0.38 16.29 13.88
N LEU A 388 -0.92 16.24 14.16
CA LEU A 388 -1.57 17.17 15.09
C LEU A 388 -1.54 16.68 16.54
N SER A 389 -1.13 15.45 16.80
CA SER A 389 -1.28 14.78 18.10
C SER A 389 -2.71 14.91 18.64
N GLU A 390 -3.71 14.72 17.78
CA GLU A 390 -5.10 15.05 18.07
C GLU A 390 -6.06 13.92 17.69
N VAL A 391 -7.05 13.69 18.54
CA VAL A 391 -8.25 12.90 18.25
C VAL A 391 -9.44 13.85 18.14
N THR A 392 -10.14 13.83 17.01
CA THR A 392 -11.26 14.72 16.71
C THR A 392 -12.54 13.93 16.50
N LYS A 393 -13.63 14.34 17.12
CA LYS A 393 -14.98 13.83 16.85
C LYS A 393 -15.80 14.87 16.11
N PHE A 394 -16.47 14.46 15.03
CA PHE A 394 -17.38 15.34 14.29
C PHE A 394 -18.71 14.64 13.95
N ASP A 395 -19.73 15.45 13.76
CA ASP A 395 -21.08 15.01 13.43
C ASP A 395 -21.15 14.51 11.99
N ARG A 396 -21.54 13.25 11.81
CA ARG A 396 -21.63 12.59 10.49
C ARG A 396 -22.65 13.25 9.54
N LYS A 397 -23.68 13.91 10.07
CA LYS A 397 -24.74 14.53 9.27
C LYS A 397 -24.38 15.91 8.78
N THR A 398 -23.63 16.66 9.58
CA THR A 398 -23.37 18.07 9.34
C THR A 398 -21.91 18.40 9.08
N GLY A 399 -20.98 17.48 9.36
CA GLY A 399 -19.53 17.70 9.30
C GLY A 399 -18.97 18.59 10.41
N LYS A 400 -19.79 19.06 11.36
CA LYS A 400 -19.35 19.98 12.41
C LYS A 400 -18.55 19.23 13.46
N ILE A 401 -17.40 19.79 13.86
CA ILE A 401 -16.60 19.28 14.98
C ILE A 401 -17.43 19.34 16.26
N ILE A 402 -17.51 18.21 16.97
CA ILE A 402 -18.17 18.09 18.27
C ILE A 402 -17.17 18.38 19.38
N TRP A 403 -15.96 17.79 19.29
CA TRP A 403 -14.86 18.03 20.21
C TRP A 403 -13.50 17.65 19.62
N ARG A 404 -12.45 18.23 20.23
CA ARG A 404 -11.03 17.98 19.90
C ARG A 404 -10.28 17.64 21.19
N LEU A 405 -9.55 16.52 21.19
CA LEU A 405 -8.75 16.02 22.31
C LEU A 405 -7.28 15.92 21.90
N GLY A 406 -6.39 16.51 22.66
CA GLY A 406 -4.96 16.59 22.35
C GLY A 406 -4.62 17.72 21.37
N GLY A 407 -3.34 17.84 21.05
CA GLY A 407 -2.80 18.85 20.14
C GLY A 407 -2.99 20.31 20.60
N GLU A 408 -2.71 21.25 19.70
CA GLU A 408 -2.79 22.70 19.97
C GLU A 408 -4.21 23.19 20.29
N ASN A 409 -5.22 22.50 19.79
CA ASN A 409 -6.61 22.90 19.94
C ASN A 409 -7.37 22.03 20.96
N ASN A 410 -6.65 21.44 21.89
CA ASN A 410 -7.21 20.59 22.94
C ASN A 410 -8.29 21.30 23.76
N GLN A 411 -9.44 20.66 23.94
CA GLN A 411 -10.60 21.20 24.68
C GLN A 411 -10.78 20.54 26.05
N PHE A 412 -9.90 19.62 26.46
CA PHE A 412 -10.06 18.81 27.66
C PHE A 412 -8.87 18.91 28.61
N THR A 413 -9.14 18.76 29.88
CA THR A 413 -8.10 18.55 30.88
C THR A 413 -7.84 17.07 31.02
N PHE A 414 -6.59 16.63 30.84
CA PHE A 414 -6.18 15.26 31.14
C PHE A 414 -6.16 15.05 32.65
N VAL A 415 -6.89 14.03 33.11
CA VAL A 415 -6.99 13.66 34.53
C VAL A 415 -6.34 12.31 34.71
N ASN A 416 -5.50 12.16 35.74
CA ASN A 416 -4.68 10.98 36.04
C ASN A 416 -3.61 10.64 34.97
N ASP A 417 -3.35 11.55 34.05
CA ASP A 417 -2.33 11.39 33.02
C ASP A 417 -1.51 12.67 32.86
N PRO A 418 -0.26 12.67 33.32
CA PRO A 418 0.63 13.82 33.19
C PRO A 418 1.26 13.97 31.80
N TYR A 419 1.16 12.96 30.94
CA TYR A 419 1.81 12.93 29.64
C TYR A 419 0.87 13.31 28.48
N GLY A 420 -0.42 12.94 28.56
CA GLY A 420 -1.31 12.93 27.40
C GLY A 420 -0.85 11.90 26.39
N PHE A 421 -1.07 12.16 25.12
CA PHE A 421 -0.55 11.31 24.02
C PHE A 421 0.09 12.18 22.95
N SER A 422 0.97 11.58 22.15
CA SER A 422 1.63 12.27 21.03
C SER A 422 1.90 11.32 19.87
N TYR A 423 1.61 11.78 18.65
CA TYR A 423 1.81 11.05 17.38
C TYR A 423 1.08 9.71 17.34
N GLN A 424 -0.04 9.63 18.05
CA GLN A 424 -0.83 8.44 18.31
C GLN A 424 -1.40 7.79 17.05
N HIS A 425 -1.74 6.51 17.16
CA HIS A 425 -2.45 5.72 16.16
C HIS A 425 -3.72 5.10 16.75
N ASP A 426 -4.60 4.65 15.87
CA ASP A 426 -5.69 3.71 16.14
C ASP A 426 -6.62 4.10 17.29
N ALA A 427 -7.14 5.34 17.28
CA ALA A 427 -8.14 5.78 18.26
C ALA A 427 -9.49 5.10 18.01
N ARG A 428 -9.98 4.33 18.99
CA ARG A 428 -11.21 3.51 18.86
C ARG A 428 -12.16 3.69 20.03
N PRO A 429 -13.49 3.80 19.80
CA PRO A 429 -14.49 3.63 20.84
C PRO A 429 -14.38 2.23 21.46
N VAL A 430 -14.47 2.15 22.79
CA VAL A 430 -14.37 0.86 23.50
C VAL A 430 -15.70 0.11 23.41
N PRO A 431 -15.74 -1.14 22.90
CA PRO A 431 -16.97 -1.89 22.78
C PRO A 431 -17.79 -1.97 24.09
N GLY A 432 -19.08 -1.63 24.03
CA GLY A 432 -19.98 -1.67 25.16
C GLY A 432 -19.85 -0.50 26.19
N LYS A 433 -18.93 0.47 25.96
CA LYS A 433 -18.69 1.59 26.88
C LYS A 433 -18.77 2.93 26.15
N PRO A 434 -19.92 3.60 26.08
CA PRO A 434 -20.04 4.93 25.47
C PRO A 434 -19.07 5.94 26.11
N ASN A 435 -18.48 6.81 25.31
CA ASN A 435 -17.48 7.83 25.68
C ASN A 435 -16.13 7.29 26.21
N TYR A 436 -15.86 6.00 26.07
CA TYR A 436 -14.56 5.41 26.35
C TYR A 436 -13.82 5.15 25.03
N TYR A 437 -12.54 5.53 25.00
CA TYR A 437 -11.72 5.40 23.79
C TYR A 437 -10.36 4.79 24.13
N THR A 438 -9.94 3.78 23.38
CA THR A 438 -8.56 3.31 23.38
C THR A 438 -7.76 4.10 22.35
N ILE A 439 -6.49 4.37 22.66
CA ILE A 439 -5.54 5.05 21.79
C ILE A 439 -4.20 4.34 21.93
N PHE A 440 -3.57 4.03 20.82
CA PHE A 440 -2.18 3.61 20.78
C PHE A 440 -1.32 4.88 20.77
N ASP A 441 -0.69 5.19 21.89
CA ASP A 441 0.15 6.38 22.10
C ASP A 441 1.60 6.02 21.74
N ASP A 442 2.07 6.46 20.57
CA ASP A 442 3.47 6.25 20.16
C ASP A 442 4.44 6.99 21.07
N GLY A 443 4.00 8.11 21.69
CA GLY A 443 4.77 8.83 22.71
C GLY A 443 6.03 9.51 22.18
N ASN A 444 6.02 9.94 20.92
CA ASN A 444 7.20 10.53 20.27
C ASN A 444 7.75 11.76 21.02
N TYR A 445 6.90 12.48 21.73
CA TYR A 445 7.26 13.69 22.49
C TYR A 445 7.21 13.48 24.01
N HIS A 446 7.12 12.24 24.48
CA HIS A 446 7.36 11.92 25.89
C HIS A 446 8.86 12.09 26.23
N SER A 447 9.15 12.39 27.48
CA SER A 447 10.53 12.50 27.96
C SER A 447 10.71 11.72 29.26
N PRO A 448 11.40 10.55 29.26
CA PRO A 448 11.95 9.83 28.09
C PRO A 448 10.86 9.34 27.14
N GLN A 449 11.23 9.01 25.89
CA GLN A 449 10.29 8.44 24.91
C GLN A 449 9.88 7.02 25.31
N PHE A 450 8.60 6.73 25.21
CA PHE A 450 8.01 5.41 25.39
C PHE A 450 6.65 5.34 24.71
N SER A 451 6.26 4.17 24.25
CA SER A 451 4.92 3.92 23.69
C SER A 451 4.06 3.15 24.68
N ARG A 452 2.75 3.37 24.62
CA ARG A 452 1.77 2.71 25.49
C ARG A 452 0.39 2.63 24.84
N VAL A 453 -0.48 1.79 25.38
CA VAL A 453 -1.92 1.83 25.08
C VAL A 453 -2.65 2.49 26.25
N VAL A 454 -3.51 3.44 25.93
CA VAL A 454 -4.31 4.16 26.92
C VAL A 454 -5.81 4.01 26.68
N GLU A 455 -6.62 4.03 27.74
CA GLU A 455 -8.08 4.13 27.66
C GLU A 455 -8.54 5.36 28.46
N TYR A 456 -9.19 6.30 27.76
CA TYR A 456 -9.78 7.48 28.38
C TYR A 456 -11.31 7.40 28.42
N VAL A 457 -11.91 7.92 29.49
CA VAL A 457 -13.31 8.31 29.49
C VAL A 457 -13.42 9.83 29.31
N ILE A 458 -14.27 10.24 28.37
CA ILE A 458 -14.45 11.63 27.96
C ILE A 458 -15.74 12.19 28.57
N ASP A 459 -15.62 13.20 29.44
CA ASP A 459 -16.74 13.99 29.90
C ASP A 459 -16.79 15.32 29.15
N THR A 460 -17.73 15.43 28.23
CA THR A 460 -17.89 16.63 27.37
C THR A 460 -18.46 17.84 28.13
N LEU A 461 -19.13 17.63 29.23
CA LEU A 461 -19.67 18.70 30.07
C LEU A 461 -18.60 19.26 31.01
N ALA A 462 -17.90 18.39 31.75
CA ALA A 462 -16.79 18.78 32.62
C ALA A 462 -15.50 19.11 31.82
N LYS A 463 -15.45 18.81 30.55
CA LYS A 463 -14.25 18.99 29.70
C LYS A 463 -13.04 18.26 30.28
N THR A 464 -13.22 16.98 30.66
CA THR A 464 -12.14 16.12 31.17
C THR A 464 -11.98 14.88 30.32
N ALA A 465 -10.73 14.48 30.13
CA ALA A 465 -10.31 13.19 29.58
C ALA A 465 -9.58 12.44 30.71
N THR A 466 -10.28 11.50 31.33
CA THR A 466 -9.73 10.78 32.49
C THR A 466 -9.12 9.47 32.03
N LEU A 467 -7.81 9.26 32.30
CA LEU A 467 -7.13 8.00 32.10
C LEU A 467 -7.70 6.98 33.09
N VAL A 468 -8.29 5.91 32.56
CA VAL A 468 -8.93 4.84 33.35
C VAL A 468 -8.19 3.50 33.26
N TRP A 469 -7.35 3.34 32.24
CA TRP A 469 -6.49 2.19 32.06
C TRP A 469 -5.31 2.56 31.14
N GLU A 470 -4.14 1.99 31.44
CA GLU A 470 -3.00 2.01 30.52
C GLU A 470 -2.27 0.66 30.53
N TYR A 471 -1.61 0.37 29.44
CA TYR A 471 -0.60 -0.64 29.38
C TYR A 471 0.70 -0.05 28.83
N ARG A 472 1.72 -0.07 29.65
CA ARG A 472 3.10 0.32 29.35
C ARG A 472 4.01 -0.86 29.65
N HIS A 473 4.77 -1.32 28.69
CA HIS A 473 5.66 -2.47 28.86
C HIS A 473 6.81 -2.11 29.83
N ASN A 474 7.29 -3.07 30.62
CA ASN A 474 8.45 -2.87 31.49
C ASN A 474 9.52 -3.97 31.18
N PRO A 475 10.72 -3.59 30.67
CA PRO A 475 11.17 -2.22 30.34
C PRO A 475 10.37 -1.60 29.18
N ASP A 476 10.41 -0.26 29.08
CA ASP A 476 9.65 0.48 28.08
C ASP A 476 9.90 0.01 26.67
N TYR A 477 8.81 -0.16 25.91
CA TYR A 477 8.86 -0.24 24.46
C TYR A 477 8.73 1.17 23.87
N TYR A 478 9.36 1.39 22.74
CA TYR A 478 9.18 2.61 21.95
C TYR A 478 9.06 2.25 20.48
N THR A 479 7.99 2.69 19.86
CA THR A 479 7.78 2.64 18.43
C THR A 479 7.54 4.06 17.90
N TYR A 480 8.20 4.39 16.81
CA TYR A 480 8.15 5.76 16.26
C TYR A 480 6.84 6.03 15.51
N TYR A 481 6.19 5.01 14.96
CA TYR A 481 4.98 5.10 14.13
C TYR A 481 4.24 3.76 14.04
N MET A 482 2.97 3.79 13.55
CA MET A 482 2.09 2.64 13.39
C MET A 482 1.61 2.04 14.73
N GLY A 483 1.13 0.82 14.69
CA GLY A 483 0.61 0.12 15.86
C GLY A 483 -0.89 0.27 16.03
N ASN A 484 -1.47 -0.66 16.79
CA ASN A 484 -2.89 -0.64 17.13
C ASN A 484 -3.18 -1.34 18.43
N ALA A 485 -4.37 -1.05 18.98
CA ALA A 485 -4.87 -1.68 20.19
C ALA A 485 -6.34 -2.06 20.06
N GLN A 486 -6.61 -3.36 20.05
CA GLN A 486 -7.96 -3.90 19.94
C GLN A 486 -8.46 -4.42 21.30
N ARG A 487 -9.56 -3.86 21.83
CA ARG A 487 -10.27 -4.46 22.97
C ARG A 487 -11.00 -5.73 22.55
N LEU A 488 -10.75 -6.80 23.28
CA LEU A 488 -11.32 -8.12 23.01
C LEU A 488 -12.55 -8.40 23.89
N PRO A 489 -13.45 -9.30 23.48
CA PRO A 489 -14.66 -9.59 24.24
C PRO A 489 -14.46 -10.12 25.66
N ASN A 490 -13.33 -10.77 25.94
CA ASN A 490 -12.95 -11.24 27.28
C ASN A 490 -12.36 -10.12 28.18
N GLY A 491 -12.23 -8.90 27.66
CA GLY A 491 -11.64 -7.76 28.37
C GLY A 491 -10.13 -7.57 28.12
N ASN A 492 -9.44 -8.54 27.53
CA ASN A 492 -8.03 -8.39 27.14
C ASN A 492 -7.85 -7.32 26.06
N THR A 493 -6.60 -6.88 25.89
CA THR A 493 -6.22 -5.98 24.79
C THR A 493 -5.20 -6.68 23.90
N PHE A 494 -5.49 -6.75 22.60
CA PHE A 494 -4.56 -7.21 21.59
C PHE A 494 -3.83 -6.03 21.00
N ILE A 495 -2.50 -6.08 20.92
CA ILE A 495 -1.62 -4.97 20.57
C ILE A 495 -0.65 -5.40 19.48
N ASP A 496 -0.49 -4.56 18.45
CA ASP A 496 0.68 -4.59 17.56
C ASP A 496 1.60 -3.42 17.92
N TRP A 497 2.84 -3.71 18.26
CA TRP A 497 3.86 -2.70 18.59
C TRP A 497 4.59 -2.15 17.36
N ALA A 498 4.23 -2.60 16.17
CA ALA A 498 4.71 -2.14 14.85
C ALA A 498 6.23 -2.18 14.59
N ASP A 499 7.09 -1.80 15.54
CA ASP A 499 8.55 -1.78 15.36
C ASP A 499 9.11 -3.16 14.98
N ASN A 500 10.14 -3.19 14.13
CA ASN A 500 10.70 -4.42 13.57
C ASN A 500 11.14 -5.43 14.62
N THR A 501 11.59 -4.97 15.78
CA THR A 501 12.16 -5.79 16.86
C THR A 501 11.13 -6.14 17.93
N LEU A 502 10.00 -5.43 17.99
CA LEU A 502 8.95 -5.62 18.98
C LEU A 502 7.89 -6.63 18.50
N PRO A 503 7.11 -7.23 19.42
CA PRO A 503 6.05 -8.17 19.06
C PRO A 503 4.96 -7.54 18.18
N LYS A 504 4.55 -8.27 17.13
CA LYS A 504 3.45 -7.87 16.23
C LYS A 504 2.10 -8.38 16.69
N ALA A 505 2.07 -9.47 17.40
CA ALA A 505 0.88 -10.04 18.01
C ALA A 505 1.13 -10.17 19.50
N TYR A 506 0.51 -9.28 20.26
CA TYR A 506 0.71 -9.18 21.70
C TYR A 506 -0.62 -9.05 22.43
N GLU A 507 -0.85 -9.81 23.48
CA GLU A 507 -2.11 -9.76 24.22
C GLU A 507 -1.86 -9.63 25.71
N VAL A 508 -2.58 -8.70 26.33
CA VAL A 508 -2.53 -8.46 27.77
C VAL A 508 -3.92 -8.52 28.40
N THR A 509 -3.96 -9.02 29.62
CA THR A 509 -5.16 -9.01 30.47
C THR A 509 -5.49 -7.59 30.96
N PRO A 510 -6.71 -7.36 31.50
CA PRO A 510 -7.05 -6.05 32.09
C PRO A 510 -6.13 -5.60 33.23
N ASP A 511 -5.52 -6.52 33.97
CA ASP A 511 -4.55 -6.25 35.02
C ASP A 511 -3.10 -6.17 34.52
N GLY A 512 -2.89 -6.15 33.19
CA GLY A 512 -1.59 -5.89 32.55
C GLY A 512 -0.66 -7.10 32.45
N GLN A 513 -1.16 -8.34 32.64
CA GLN A 513 -0.34 -9.52 32.45
C GLN A 513 -0.26 -9.92 30.97
N THR A 514 0.94 -10.19 30.47
CA THR A 514 1.13 -10.70 29.11
C THR A 514 0.70 -12.16 29.03
N VAL A 515 -0.25 -12.46 28.16
CA VAL A 515 -0.73 -13.83 27.89
C VAL A 515 -0.36 -14.33 26.50
N TYR A 516 0.00 -13.45 25.58
CA TYR A 516 0.50 -13.79 24.25
C TYR A 516 1.58 -12.83 23.78
N SER A 517 2.62 -13.35 23.13
CA SER A 517 3.67 -12.54 22.50
C SER A 517 4.28 -13.29 21.34
N ALA A 518 4.18 -12.73 20.15
CA ALA A 518 4.77 -13.28 18.93
C ALA A 518 5.32 -12.17 18.01
N ASN A 519 6.42 -12.48 17.32
CA ASN A 519 7.04 -11.58 16.34
C ASN A 519 7.42 -12.37 15.09
N PHE A 520 7.56 -11.71 13.95
CA PHE A 520 8.12 -12.35 12.77
C PHE A 520 9.59 -12.73 12.98
N GLU A 521 9.99 -13.93 12.56
CA GLU A 521 11.38 -14.40 12.67
C GLU A 521 12.36 -13.48 11.93
N GLN A 522 11.90 -12.82 10.86
CA GLN A 522 12.72 -11.94 10.02
C GLN A 522 12.67 -10.47 10.42
N ASN A 523 12.12 -10.15 11.59
CA ASN A 523 11.90 -8.77 12.02
C ASN A 523 11.17 -7.90 10.95
N THR A 524 10.23 -8.52 10.24
CA THR A 524 9.42 -7.85 9.22
C THR A 524 8.40 -6.94 9.89
N PRO A 525 8.24 -5.67 9.45
CA PRO A 525 7.22 -4.79 10.01
C PRO A 525 5.80 -5.24 9.64
N CYS A 526 4.85 -4.82 10.46
CA CYS A 526 3.41 -4.96 10.24
C CYS A 526 2.77 -3.60 10.48
N TYR A 527 1.72 -3.26 9.75
CA TYR A 527 1.00 -2.01 9.98
C TYR A 527 0.03 -2.13 11.16
N ARG A 528 -0.76 -3.20 11.18
CA ARG A 528 -1.70 -3.58 12.25
C ARG A 528 -1.88 -5.08 12.30
N ALA A 529 -2.13 -5.60 13.49
CA ALA A 529 -2.56 -6.96 13.72
C ALA A 529 -3.83 -6.99 14.58
N PHE A 530 -4.68 -7.97 14.34
CA PHE A 530 -5.98 -8.11 15.00
C PHE A 530 -6.24 -9.55 15.44
N ARG A 531 -7.18 -9.72 16.38
CA ARG A 531 -7.72 -11.02 16.77
C ARG A 531 -9.22 -11.06 16.55
N PHE A 532 -9.70 -12.04 15.75
CA PHE A 532 -11.12 -12.24 15.50
C PHE A 532 -11.52 -13.70 15.66
N ASP A 533 -12.72 -13.92 16.20
CA ASP A 533 -13.37 -15.24 16.18
C ASP A 533 -13.85 -15.52 14.75
N TRP A 534 -13.07 -16.29 14.02
CA TRP A 534 -13.24 -16.52 12.59
C TRP A 534 -13.17 -18.01 12.27
N GLU A 535 -14.18 -18.49 11.58
CA GLU A 535 -14.22 -19.84 11.03
C GLU A 535 -14.68 -19.77 9.58
N SER A 536 -13.91 -20.37 8.70
CA SER A 536 -14.23 -20.48 7.28
C SER A 536 -13.66 -21.77 6.70
N VAL A 537 -14.33 -22.27 5.68
CA VAL A 537 -13.87 -23.43 4.89
C VAL A 537 -13.85 -23.03 3.43
N VAL A 538 -12.68 -23.00 2.80
CA VAL A 538 -12.59 -22.73 1.37
C VAL A 538 -13.19 -23.84 0.54
N LYS A 539 -13.92 -23.47 -0.53
CA LYS A 539 -14.58 -24.44 -1.42
C LYS A 539 -13.59 -25.22 -2.28
N ILE A 540 -12.51 -24.54 -2.69
CA ILE A 540 -11.48 -25.09 -3.57
C ILE A 540 -10.11 -24.98 -2.90
N PRO A 541 -9.17 -25.91 -3.16
CA PRO A 541 -7.80 -25.75 -2.66
C PRO A 541 -7.13 -24.49 -3.25
N TYR A 542 -6.22 -23.88 -2.48
CA TYR A 542 -5.30 -22.85 -2.97
C TYR A 542 -3.97 -23.51 -3.32
N LEU A 543 -3.43 -23.21 -4.50
CA LEU A 543 -2.23 -23.84 -5.05
C LEU A 543 -1.16 -22.79 -5.35
N ILE A 544 0.07 -23.08 -4.93
CA ILE A 544 1.28 -22.33 -5.25
C ILE A 544 2.28 -23.30 -5.89
N VAL A 545 3.07 -22.83 -6.84
CA VAL A 545 4.17 -23.58 -7.45
C VAL A 545 5.50 -22.88 -7.18
N GLU A 546 6.51 -23.66 -6.84
CA GLU A 546 7.91 -23.25 -6.78
C GLU A 546 8.72 -24.17 -7.69
N SER A 547 9.47 -23.58 -8.62
CA SER A 547 10.30 -24.33 -9.56
C SER A 547 11.75 -24.29 -9.11
N TYR A 548 12.37 -25.46 -9.00
CA TYR A 548 13.77 -25.64 -8.62
C TYR A 548 14.50 -26.42 -9.72
N PRO A 549 15.84 -26.33 -9.77
CA PRO A 549 16.62 -27.04 -10.79
C PRO A 549 16.49 -28.56 -10.78
N ASN A 550 15.95 -29.18 -9.74
CA ASN A 550 15.84 -30.63 -9.58
C ASN A 550 14.42 -31.11 -9.23
N LYS A 551 13.50 -30.19 -9.01
CA LYS A 551 12.10 -30.51 -8.64
C LYS A 551 11.17 -29.36 -8.99
N VAL A 552 9.91 -29.65 -9.20
CA VAL A 552 8.81 -28.67 -9.11
C VAL A 552 8.06 -28.98 -7.83
N GLN A 553 8.00 -28.01 -6.94
CA GLN A 553 7.28 -28.14 -5.67
C GLN A 553 5.90 -27.49 -5.78
N LEU A 554 4.88 -28.25 -5.48
CA LEU A 554 3.51 -27.79 -5.36
C LEU A 554 3.16 -27.71 -3.88
N ILE A 555 2.65 -26.56 -3.45
CA ILE A 555 2.18 -26.30 -2.10
C ILE A 555 0.71 -25.97 -2.21
N PHE A 556 -0.14 -26.69 -1.49
CA PHE A 556 -1.58 -26.54 -1.62
C PHE A 556 -2.27 -26.78 -0.28
N ASN A 557 -3.44 -26.14 -0.11
CA ASN A 557 -4.25 -26.30 1.08
C ASN A 557 -5.72 -26.01 0.79
N LYS A 558 -6.63 -26.78 1.40
CA LYS A 558 -8.04 -26.47 1.48
C LYS A 558 -8.32 -25.97 2.90
N PHE A 559 -7.96 -24.73 3.13
CA PHE A 559 -7.98 -24.11 4.44
C PHE A 559 -9.32 -24.24 5.17
N GLY A 560 -9.27 -24.54 6.47
CA GLY A 560 -10.44 -24.71 7.33
C GLY A 560 -11.15 -26.07 7.20
N ASP A 561 -10.86 -26.86 6.16
CA ASP A 561 -11.53 -28.15 5.94
C ASP A 561 -10.76 -29.33 6.56
N LYS A 562 -11.20 -29.75 7.73
CA LYS A 562 -10.65 -30.89 8.46
C LYS A 562 -11.06 -32.25 7.88
N LYS A 563 -11.90 -32.30 6.84
CA LYS A 563 -12.38 -33.54 6.21
C LYS A 563 -11.49 -34.02 5.06
N VAL A 564 -10.54 -33.21 4.63
CA VAL A 564 -9.63 -33.57 3.54
C VAL A 564 -8.79 -34.78 3.95
N MET A 565 -8.86 -35.84 3.14
CA MET A 565 -8.09 -37.08 3.33
C MET A 565 -6.88 -37.16 2.41
N ARG A 566 -7.01 -36.62 1.21
CA ARG A 566 -5.93 -36.58 0.23
C ARG A 566 -6.17 -35.48 -0.79
N TYR A 567 -5.12 -35.13 -1.50
CA TYR A 567 -5.16 -34.24 -2.67
C TYR A 567 -4.76 -35.03 -3.92
N ILE A 568 -5.39 -34.72 -5.07
CA ILE A 568 -5.04 -35.28 -6.38
C ILE A 568 -4.41 -34.16 -7.19
N ILE A 569 -3.24 -34.45 -7.76
CA ILE A 569 -2.45 -33.51 -8.54
C ILE A 569 -2.70 -33.77 -10.02
N TYR A 570 -3.11 -32.74 -10.74
CA TYR A 570 -3.31 -32.74 -12.18
C TYR A 570 -2.22 -31.90 -12.83
N ALA A 571 -1.63 -32.41 -13.89
CA ALA A 571 -0.64 -31.72 -14.67
C ALA A 571 -0.76 -32.02 -16.16
N GLY A 572 -0.29 -31.09 -16.96
CA GLY A 572 -0.19 -31.23 -18.43
C GLY A 572 0.69 -30.13 -19.03
N THR A 573 1.09 -30.31 -20.27
CA THR A 573 1.86 -29.28 -21.01
C THR A 573 0.95 -28.24 -21.68
N SER A 574 -0.35 -28.35 -21.46
CA SER A 574 -1.39 -27.41 -21.89
C SER A 574 -2.41 -27.25 -20.77
N SER A 575 -2.92 -26.05 -20.54
CA SER A 575 -3.97 -25.73 -19.58
C SER A 575 -5.30 -26.49 -19.86
N GLN A 576 -5.50 -26.94 -21.09
CA GLN A 576 -6.74 -27.62 -21.52
C GLN A 576 -6.65 -29.14 -21.39
N ASP A 577 -5.47 -29.67 -21.13
CA ASP A 577 -5.22 -31.12 -21.21
C ASP A 577 -4.50 -31.62 -19.96
N LEU A 578 -5.14 -31.41 -18.80
CA LEU A 578 -4.59 -31.84 -17.52
C LEU A 578 -5.08 -33.24 -17.15
N ALA A 579 -4.15 -34.11 -16.83
CA ALA A 579 -4.42 -35.45 -16.36
C ALA A 579 -3.93 -35.62 -14.91
N PRO A 580 -4.58 -36.51 -14.12
CA PRO A 580 -4.09 -36.83 -12.80
C PRO A 580 -2.74 -37.56 -12.91
N ILE A 581 -1.73 -37.06 -12.20
CA ILE A 581 -0.37 -37.59 -12.24
C ILE A 581 0.08 -38.18 -10.91
N ASP A 582 -0.47 -37.68 -9.80
CA ASP A 582 -0.09 -38.15 -8.45
C ASP A 582 -1.18 -37.84 -7.42
N SER A 583 -1.01 -38.32 -6.18
CA SER A 583 -1.87 -37.98 -5.05
C SER A 583 -1.09 -38.07 -3.72
N THR A 584 -1.46 -37.23 -2.75
CA THR A 584 -0.83 -37.19 -1.43
C THR A 584 -1.81 -36.81 -0.34
N SER A 585 -1.55 -37.24 0.89
CA SER A 585 -2.23 -36.75 2.10
C SER A 585 -1.58 -35.49 2.68
N ASN A 586 -0.39 -35.13 2.21
CA ASN A 586 0.31 -33.92 2.64
C ASN A 586 -0.23 -32.68 1.91
N THR A 587 0.06 -31.50 2.45
CA THR A 587 -0.27 -30.21 1.84
C THR A 587 0.76 -29.75 0.81
N TRP A 588 1.62 -30.64 0.37
CA TRP A 588 2.65 -30.40 -0.64
C TRP A 588 3.11 -31.69 -1.32
N ILE A 589 3.72 -31.53 -2.49
CA ILE A 589 4.40 -32.61 -3.21
C ILE A 589 5.57 -32.05 -4.03
N ALA A 590 6.67 -32.80 -4.11
CA ALA A 590 7.81 -32.50 -4.97
C ALA A 590 7.81 -33.44 -6.19
N LEU A 591 7.60 -32.89 -7.37
CA LEU A 591 7.59 -33.59 -8.64
C LEU A 591 8.98 -33.55 -9.25
N LYS A 592 9.58 -34.75 -9.46
CA LYS A 592 10.95 -34.92 -9.97
C LYS A 592 11.03 -35.58 -11.36
N ASN A 593 9.91 -36.11 -11.87
CA ASN A 593 9.87 -36.93 -13.06
C ASN A 593 9.07 -36.29 -14.22
N LEU A 594 8.92 -34.99 -14.22
CA LEU A 594 8.30 -34.26 -15.32
C LEU A 594 9.28 -34.21 -16.52
N THR A 595 8.73 -34.09 -17.73
CA THR A 595 9.58 -33.96 -18.93
C THR A 595 10.32 -32.62 -18.90
N ASN A 596 11.66 -32.70 -19.02
CA ASN A 596 12.54 -31.53 -18.99
C ASN A 596 12.29 -30.58 -20.18
N ASN A 597 12.61 -29.31 -19.97
CA ASN A 597 12.48 -28.21 -20.95
C ASN A 597 11.05 -27.99 -21.48
N LYS A 598 10.06 -28.08 -20.62
CA LYS A 598 8.64 -27.84 -20.95
C LYS A 598 7.95 -26.97 -19.92
N ASP A 599 6.99 -26.18 -20.39
CA ASP A 599 6.01 -25.57 -19.52
C ASP A 599 4.98 -26.62 -19.06
N TYR A 600 4.74 -26.69 -17.78
CA TYR A 600 3.67 -27.47 -17.17
C TYR A 600 2.65 -26.58 -16.50
N TYR A 601 1.40 -26.97 -16.61
CA TYR A 601 0.26 -26.38 -15.91
C TYR A 601 -0.21 -27.37 -14.85
N PHE A 602 -0.58 -26.84 -13.67
CA PHE A 602 -0.96 -27.66 -12.54
C PHE A 602 -2.28 -27.15 -11.95
N ARG A 603 -3.11 -28.11 -11.52
CA ARG A 603 -4.25 -27.91 -10.65
C ARG A 603 -4.31 -29.03 -9.62
N VAL A 604 -5.00 -28.78 -8.51
CA VAL A 604 -5.15 -29.74 -7.43
C VAL A 604 -6.62 -29.80 -7.03
N THR A 605 -7.12 -31.00 -6.70
CA THR A 605 -8.41 -31.21 -6.03
C THR A 605 -8.17 -31.81 -4.65
N ALA A 606 -9.14 -31.65 -3.75
CA ALA A 606 -9.14 -32.28 -2.43
C ALA A 606 -10.23 -33.32 -2.38
N VAL A 607 -9.94 -34.50 -1.82
CA VAL A 607 -10.89 -35.60 -1.61
C VAL A 607 -11.19 -35.71 -0.12
N ASP A 608 -12.45 -35.67 0.26
CA ASP A 608 -12.89 -35.73 1.65
C ASP A 608 -13.04 -37.19 2.16
N SER A 609 -13.40 -37.33 3.46
CA SER A 609 -13.62 -38.63 4.10
C SER A 609 -14.81 -39.44 3.54
N ASN A 610 -15.68 -38.80 2.75
CA ASN A 610 -16.77 -39.45 2.04
C ASN A 610 -16.41 -39.79 0.60
N ASN A 611 -15.16 -39.63 0.23
CA ASN A 611 -14.61 -39.80 -1.12
C ASN A 611 -15.21 -38.83 -2.16
N ILE A 612 -15.68 -37.66 -1.71
CA ILE A 612 -16.16 -36.59 -2.57
C ILE A 612 -14.99 -35.70 -2.96
N GLU A 613 -14.79 -35.47 -4.25
CA GLU A 613 -13.75 -34.65 -4.81
C GLU A 613 -14.23 -33.19 -4.97
N SER A 614 -13.40 -32.23 -4.57
CA SER A 614 -13.67 -30.80 -4.72
C SER A 614 -13.54 -30.36 -6.20
N GLN A 615 -13.95 -29.13 -6.47
CA GLN A 615 -13.56 -28.44 -7.70
C GLN A 615 -12.04 -28.19 -7.71
N PHE A 616 -11.49 -27.90 -8.90
CA PHE A 616 -10.09 -27.57 -9.09
C PHE A 616 -9.67 -26.30 -8.33
N SER A 617 -8.45 -26.31 -7.84
CA SER A 617 -7.73 -25.12 -7.38
C SER A 617 -7.60 -24.05 -8.48
N ASN A 618 -7.04 -22.88 -8.12
CA ASN A 618 -6.42 -22.01 -9.11
C ASN A 618 -5.38 -22.78 -9.92
N GLU A 619 -5.20 -22.40 -11.20
CA GLU A 619 -4.16 -22.93 -12.05
C GLU A 619 -2.85 -22.18 -11.82
N VAL A 620 -1.76 -22.92 -11.75
CA VAL A 620 -0.39 -22.40 -11.74
C VAL A 620 0.42 -23.05 -12.86
N SER A 621 1.48 -22.36 -13.31
CA SER A 621 2.38 -22.92 -14.32
C SER A 621 3.83 -22.76 -13.91
N ALA A 622 4.65 -23.73 -14.29
CA ALA A 622 6.09 -23.68 -14.11
C ALA A 622 6.81 -24.23 -15.36
N TYR A 623 7.92 -23.62 -15.69
CA TYR A 623 8.86 -24.18 -16.66
C TYR A 623 9.74 -25.20 -15.95
N VAL A 624 9.67 -26.45 -16.40
CA VAL A 624 10.47 -27.54 -15.85
C VAL A 624 11.82 -27.52 -16.51
N HIS A 625 12.86 -27.28 -15.73
CA HIS A 625 14.25 -27.31 -16.19
C HIS A 625 15.10 -28.10 -15.20
N TYR A 626 15.17 -29.41 -15.39
CA TYR A 626 16.06 -30.26 -14.57
C TYR A 626 17.47 -30.22 -15.16
N ILE A 627 18.43 -30.02 -14.26
CA ILE A 627 19.84 -29.95 -14.62
C ILE A 627 20.43 -31.36 -14.66
N ASN A 628 21.07 -31.71 -15.80
CA ASN A 628 21.80 -32.96 -15.92
C ASN A 628 23.28 -32.74 -15.62
N ALA A 629 24.02 -33.83 -15.31
CA ALA A 629 25.46 -33.77 -15.10
C ALA A 629 26.16 -33.16 -16.32
N GLY A 630 26.95 -32.10 -16.11
CA GLY A 630 27.65 -31.37 -17.16
C GLY A 630 26.89 -30.18 -17.76
N ASP A 631 25.61 -30.03 -17.45
CA ASP A 631 24.86 -28.81 -17.80
C ASP A 631 25.30 -27.60 -16.94
N ASN A 632 24.96 -26.37 -17.39
CA ASN A 632 25.15 -25.21 -16.58
C ASN A 632 24.14 -25.22 -15.40
N LEU A 633 24.65 -25.20 -14.16
CA LEU A 633 23.84 -25.20 -12.95
C LEU A 633 23.20 -23.81 -12.69
N VAL A 634 23.71 -22.75 -13.35
CA VAL A 634 23.16 -21.40 -13.31
C VAL A 634 22.12 -21.25 -14.41
N TYR A 635 20.90 -20.92 -14.05
CA TYR A 635 19.83 -20.63 -15.01
C TYR A 635 19.93 -19.18 -15.48
N ASN A 636 19.70 -18.92 -16.78
CA ASN A 636 19.73 -17.55 -17.33
C ASN A 636 21.04 -16.80 -16.98
N GLY A 637 22.18 -17.49 -16.98
CA GLY A 637 23.47 -16.89 -16.68
C GLY A 637 23.98 -15.95 -17.77
N ASP A 638 23.39 -16.00 -18.96
CA ASP A 638 23.63 -15.13 -20.12
C ASP A 638 22.60 -13.97 -20.19
N PHE A 639 21.75 -13.81 -19.21
CA PHE A 639 20.68 -12.83 -19.15
C PHE A 639 19.75 -12.78 -20.39
N SER A 640 19.76 -13.80 -21.22
CA SER A 640 18.94 -13.87 -22.44
C SER A 640 17.43 -13.87 -22.15
N LEU A 641 17.04 -14.19 -20.92
CA LEU A 641 15.67 -14.13 -20.39
C LEU A 641 15.46 -12.91 -19.47
N GLY A 642 16.22 -11.84 -19.68
CA GLY A 642 16.17 -10.65 -18.84
C GLY A 642 16.73 -10.92 -17.45
N LYS A 643 16.10 -10.36 -16.43
CA LYS A 643 16.50 -10.52 -15.02
C LYS A 643 15.94 -11.79 -14.35
N LEU A 644 15.34 -12.69 -15.11
CA LEU A 644 14.66 -13.88 -14.60
C LEU A 644 15.60 -14.71 -13.72
N ASP A 645 15.14 -15.08 -12.52
CA ASP A 645 15.84 -15.85 -11.49
C ASP A 645 17.07 -15.18 -10.85
N TRP A 646 17.36 -13.92 -11.18
CA TRP A 646 18.39 -13.14 -10.54
C TRP A 646 17.79 -12.20 -9.49
N ILE A 647 18.27 -12.34 -8.25
CA ILE A 647 17.83 -11.56 -7.09
C ILE A 647 18.85 -10.45 -6.83
N PHE A 648 18.36 -9.23 -6.64
CA PHE A 648 19.16 -8.07 -6.33
C PHE A 648 18.76 -7.49 -4.97
N THR A 649 19.73 -7.30 -4.08
CA THR A 649 19.47 -6.78 -2.72
C THR A 649 20.42 -5.66 -2.34
N LEU A 650 19.91 -4.73 -1.54
CA LEU A 650 20.63 -3.59 -0.99
C LEU A 650 20.56 -3.64 0.54
N SER A 651 21.67 -3.33 1.22
CA SER A 651 21.78 -3.28 2.67
C SER A 651 22.88 -2.32 3.13
N ASN A 652 23.01 -2.06 4.43
CA ASN A 652 24.11 -1.34 5.04
C ASN A 652 24.50 -0.04 4.32
N GLY A 653 23.50 0.75 3.86
CA GLY A 653 23.72 2.03 3.19
C GLY A 653 24.12 1.94 1.72
N GLY A 654 24.05 0.76 1.11
CA GLY A 654 24.19 0.58 -0.34
C GLY A 654 23.03 1.21 -1.09
N ASP A 655 23.31 1.89 -2.22
CA ASP A 655 22.32 2.46 -3.14
C ASP A 655 22.77 2.18 -4.57
N ALA A 656 21.99 1.38 -5.30
CA ALA A 656 22.32 0.97 -6.66
C ALA A 656 21.07 0.57 -7.44
N ILE A 657 21.18 0.56 -8.76
CA ILE A 657 20.13 0.13 -9.69
C ILE A 657 20.65 -1.06 -10.49
N TYR A 658 19.91 -2.18 -10.48
CA TYR A 658 20.17 -3.32 -11.33
C TYR A 658 19.27 -3.26 -12.56
N THR A 659 19.89 -3.34 -13.75
CA THR A 659 19.23 -3.34 -15.05
C THR A 659 20.00 -4.27 -16.01
N LEU A 660 19.58 -4.32 -17.28
CA LEU A 660 20.37 -4.91 -18.36
C LEU A 660 21.03 -3.78 -19.15
N SER A 661 22.28 -4.04 -19.59
CA SER A 661 22.96 -3.16 -20.55
C SER A 661 22.31 -3.24 -21.94
N ASN A 662 22.65 -2.33 -22.84
CA ASN A 662 22.21 -2.40 -24.24
C ASN A 662 22.71 -3.66 -24.98
N GLN A 663 23.69 -4.35 -24.41
CA GLN A 663 24.25 -5.61 -24.95
C GLN A 663 23.62 -6.85 -24.31
N GLY A 664 22.64 -6.65 -23.39
CA GLY A 664 21.92 -7.73 -22.71
C GLY A 664 22.61 -8.28 -21.45
N GLU A 665 23.69 -7.66 -20.99
CA GLU A 665 24.44 -8.06 -19.79
C GLU A 665 23.76 -7.55 -18.52
N GLY A 666 23.93 -8.22 -17.40
CA GLY A 666 23.56 -7.71 -16.09
C GLY A 666 24.40 -6.49 -15.72
N ALA A 667 23.77 -5.33 -15.52
CA ALA A 667 24.42 -4.05 -15.20
C ALA A 667 23.95 -3.52 -13.85
N VAL A 668 24.90 -3.22 -12.94
CA VAL A 668 24.61 -2.66 -11.62
C VAL A 668 25.24 -1.27 -11.52
N PHE A 669 24.40 -0.23 -11.56
CA PHE A 669 24.79 1.16 -11.37
C PHE A 669 24.83 1.50 -9.90
N ILE A 670 26.01 1.69 -9.33
CA ILE A 670 26.20 1.89 -7.90
C ILE A 670 26.34 3.38 -7.61
N LYS A 671 25.39 3.95 -6.88
CA LYS A 671 25.39 5.34 -6.40
C LYS A 671 26.09 5.48 -5.06
N LYS A 672 25.94 4.48 -4.18
CA LYS A 672 26.63 4.37 -2.88
C LYS A 672 27.00 2.92 -2.65
N GLY A 673 28.27 2.66 -2.38
CA GLY A 673 28.78 1.29 -2.19
C GLY A 673 28.37 0.64 -0.86
N GLY A 674 27.86 1.42 0.10
CA GLY A 674 27.58 0.94 1.45
C GLY A 674 28.85 0.71 2.28
N THR A 675 28.67 0.10 3.46
CA THR A 675 29.78 -0.11 4.41
C THR A 675 30.47 -1.47 4.28
N GLN A 676 29.93 -2.37 3.48
CA GLN A 676 30.42 -3.74 3.27
C GLN A 676 30.28 -4.15 1.81
N ARG A 677 31.05 -5.14 1.36
CA ARG A 677 30.88 -5.72 0.01
C ARG A 677 29.47 -6.30 -0.18
N THR A 678 28.94 -6.93 0.84
CA THR A 678 27.58 -7.48 0.88
C THR A 678 26.47 -6.41 0.91
N SER A 679 26.83 -5.12 0.97
CA SER A 679 25.84 -4.05 0.92
C SER A 679 25.07 -4.00 -0.39
N ILE A 680 25.63 -4.56 -1.45
CA ILE A 680 24.99 -4.69 -2.78
C ILE A 680 25.27 -6.09 -3.27
N GLN A 681 24.20 -6.89 -3.45
CA GLN A 681 24.33 -8.28 -3.88
C GLN A 681 23.47 -8.56 -5.13
N LEU A 682 24.05 -9.24 -6.10
CA LEU A 682 23.36 -9.89 -7.20
C LEU A 682 23.61 -11.39 -7.10
N TYR A 683 22.56 -12.20 -6.97
CA TYR A 683 22.72 -13.63 -6.73
C TYR A 683 21.60 -14.50 -7.31
N GLN A 684 21.89 -15.78 -7.49
CA GLN A 684 20.90 -16.79 -7.87
C GLN A 684 21.03 -18.00 -6.93
N PRO A 685 19.97 -18.35 -6.17
CA PRO A 685 19.92 -19.57 -5.35
C PRO A 685 19.45 -20.78 -6.13
N GLY A 686 19.35 -21.94 -5.44
CA GLY A 686 18.81 -23.19 -6.02
C GLY A 686 19.83 -24.00 -6.78
N ILE A 687 21.12 -23.72 -6.62
CA ILE A 687 22.21 -24.48 -7.23
C ILE A 687 22.46 -25.73 -6.41
N VAL A 688 22.44 -26.89 -7.05
CA VAL A 688 22.68 -28.17 -6.42
C VAL A 688 24.16 -28.55 -6.54
N LEU A 689 24.83 -28.72 -5.40
CA LEU A 689 26.22 -29.16 -5.33
C LEU A 689 26.32 -30.47 -4.53
N GLU A 690 26.97 -31.45 -5.10
CA GLU A 690 27.17 -32.76 -4.47
C GLU A 690 28.58 -32.90 -3.87
N ASN A 691 28.62 -33.41 -2.63
CA ASN A 691 29.89 -33.66 -1.93
C ASN A 691 30.85 -34.50 -2.79
N GLY A 692 32.10 -34.09 -2.81
CA GLY A 692 33.18 -34.78 -3.52
C GLY A 692 33.26 -34.52 -5.02
N LYS A 693 32.30 -33.83 -5.62
CA LYS A 693 32.32 -33.49 -7.05
C LYS A 693 33.11 -32.22 -7.34
N PRO A 694 33.90 -32.22 -8.42
CA PRO A 694 34.59 -31.02 -8.88
C PRO A 694 33.69 -30.16 -9.78
N TYR A 695 33.81 -28.84 -9.65
CA TYR A 695 33.04 -27.86 -10.41
C TYR A 695 33.96 -26.80 -11.02
N ILE A 696 33.52 -26.20 -12.12
CA ILE A 696 34.08 -24.98 -12.70
C ILE A 696 33.03 -23.88 -12.57
N PHE A 697 33.42 -22.75 -11.96
CA PHE A 697 32.64 -21.51 -11.87
C PHE A 697 33.26 -20.48 -12.81
N GLU A 698 32.51 -19.99 -13.79
CA GLU A 698 32.92 -19.07 -14.83
C GLU A 698 31.95 -17.93 -14.99
N PHE A 699 32.44 -16.75 -15.37
CA PHE A 699 31.65 -15.58 -15.74
C PHE A 699 32.50 -14.56 -16.49
N ASP A 700 31.86 -13.72 -17.27
CA ASP A 700 32.46 -12.53 -17.86
C ASP A 700 32.11 -11.29 -17.00
N ALA A 701 33.09 -10.43 -16.71
CA ALA A 701 32.83 -9.22 -15.97
C ALA A 701 33.83 -8.10 -16.32
N TYR A 702 33.35 -6.86 -16.12
CA TYR A 702 34.13 -5.61 -16.18
C TYR A 702 33.43 -4.51 -15.40
N ALA A 703 34.09 -3.36 -15.23
CA ALA A 703 33.52 -2.21 -14.55
C ALA A 703 33.89 -0.90 -15.28
N THR A 704 33.21 0.19 -14.97
CA THR A 704 33.55 1.50 -15.55
C THR A 704 34.85 2.07 -15.02
N GLU A 705 35.31 1.59 -13.87
CA GLU A 705 36.60 1.92 -13.23
C GLU A 705 37.24 0.64 -12.67
N ASN A 706 38.57 0.68 -12.44
CA ASN A 706 39.29 -0.45 -11.83
C ASN A 706 38.78 -0.68 -10.39
N ARG A 707 38.28 -1.85 -10.09
CA ARG A 707 37.77 -2.22 -8.77
C ARG A 707 37.94 -3.70 -8.46
N THR A 708 37.49 -4.06 -7.27
CA THR A 708 37.38 -5.48 -6.88
C THR A 708 35.95 -5.80 -6.48
N ILE A 709 35.48 -6.97 -6.87
CA ILE A 709 34.23 -7.56 -6.40
C ILE A 709 34.52 -8.86 -5.64
N ASP A 710 33.51 -9.34 -4.89
CA ASP A 710 33.59 -10.66 -4.26
C ASP A 710 32.58 -11.59 -4.93
N ALA A 711 33.07 -12.51 -5.74
CA ALA A 711 32.27 -13.48 -6.48
C ALA A 711 32.51 -14.89 -5.95
N ARG A 712 31.46 -15.58 -5.56
CA ARG A 712 31.58 -16.90 -4.94
C ARG A 712 30.34 -17.78 -5.16
N VAL A 713 30.54 -19.09 -4.95
CA VAL A 713 29.47 -20.07 -4.78
C VAL A 713 29.45 -20.46 -3.30
N GLU A 714 28.34 -20.26 -2.66
CA GLU A 714 28.24 -20.39 -1.20
C GLU A 714 26.90 -21.00 -0.76
N GLN A 715 26.79 -21.36 0.50
CA GLN A 715 25.54 -21.76 1.14
C GLN A 715 24.52 -20.61 1.03
N SER A 716 23.30 -20.92 0.63
CA SER A 716 22.24 -19.92 0.55
C SER A 716 21.57 -19.76 1.90
N GLY A 717 22.26 -19.11 2.88
CA GLY A 717 21.77 -18.85 4.24
C GLY A 717 22.62 -19.47 5.34
N GLY A 718 22.16 -19.34 6.58
CA GLY A 718 22.89 -19.82 7.75
C GLY A 718 24.25 -19.16 7.87
N SER A 719 25.34 -19.93 7.80
CA SER A 719 26.71 -19.43 7.93
C SER A 719 27.27 -18.83 6.63
N PHE A 720 26.56 -18.91 5.49
CA PHE A 720 27.04 -18.48 4.17
C PHE A 720 28.42 -19.07 3.81
N THR A 721 28.60 -20.35 4.09
CA THR A 721 29.86 -21.05 3.86
C THR A 721 30.27 -20.97 2.39
N ASN A 722 31.45 -20.43 2.11
CA ASN A 722 31.99 -20.28 0.76
C ASN A 722 32.49 -21.64 0.25
N TYR A 723 31.80 -22.25 -0.69
CA TYR A 723 32.14 -23.54 -1.27
C TYR A 723 33.20 -23.44 -2.37
N SER A 724 33.19 -22.34 -3.13
CA SER A 724 34.14 -22.14 -4.22
C SER A 724 35.55 -21.73 -3.79
N HIS A 725 35.72 -21.37 -2.49
CA HIS A 725 36.96 -20.82 -1.96
C HIS A 725 37.48 -19.57 -2.70
N THR A 726 36.71 -19.03 -3.62
CA THR A 726 36.96 -17.76 -4.31
C THR A 726 36.48 -16.61 -3.42
N SER A 727 37.08 -15.42 -3.60
CA SER A 727 36.64 -14.24 -2.85
C SER A 727 36.79 -12.97 -3.68
N ILE A 728 37.97 -12.43 -3.79
CA ILE A 728 38.21 -11.12 -4.39
C ILE A 728 38.62 -11.29 -5.84
N VAL A 729 37.86 -10.68 -6.75
CA VAL A 729 38.09 -10.66 -8.19
C VAL A 729 38.35 -9.23 -8.62
N SER A 730 39.49 -8.97 -9.29
CA SER A 730 39.79 -7.67 -9.89
C SER A 730 39.07 -7.52 -11.22
N LEU A 731 38.40 -6.38 -11.40
CA LEU A 731 37.80 -5.94 -12.65
C LEU A 731 38.53 -4.68 -13.14
N ASP A 732 38.68 -4.62 -14.45
CA ASP A 732 39.14 -3.42 -15.17
C ASP A 732 38.04 -2.94 -16.13
N THR A 733 38.31 -1.98 -16.96
CA THR A 733 37.37 -1.40 -17.93
C THR A 733 37.13 -2.27 -19.18
N SER A 734 37.81 -3.41 -19.27
CA SER A 734 37.69 -4.34 -20.40
C SER A 734 37.01 -5.63 -19.98
N LYS A 735 36.05 -6.09 -20.78
CA LYS A 735 35.36 -7.36 -20.52
C LYS A 735 36.38 -8.51 -20.49
N SER A 736 36.43 -9.23 -19.37
CA SER A 736 37.36 -10.34 -19.16
C SER A 736 36.66 -11.56 -18.61
N HIS A 737 37.07 -12.73 -19.09
CA HIS A 737 36.56 -14.01 -18.63
C HIS A 737 37.26 -14.42 -17.33
N LYS A 738 36.48 -14.86 -16.33
CA LYS A 738 36.98 -15.32 -15.03
C LYS A 738 36.63 -16.82 -14.91
N THR A 739 37.60 -17.63 -14.47
CA THR A 739 37.42 -19.08 -14.30
C THR A 739 37.98 -19.51 -12.95
N PHE A 740 37.23 -20.31 -12.23
CA PHE A 740 37.59 -20.85 -10.92
C PHE A 740 37.21 -22.34 -10.87
N GLN A 741 38.07 -23.16 -10.31
CA GLN A 741 37.79 -24.58 -10.08
C GLN A 741 37.73 -24.86 -8.59
N PHE A 742 36.75 -25.63 -8.15
CA PHE A 742 36.66 -26.08 -6.77
C PHE A 742 36.05 -27.50 -6.69
N THR A 743 36.31 -28.17 -5.58
CA THR A 743 35.65 -29.43 -5.25
C THR A 743 34.76 -29.22 -4.07
N MET A 744 33.51 -29.62 -4.11
CA MET A 744 32.58 -29.51 -2.99
C MET A 744 33.03 -30.41 -1.85
N SER A 745 33.70 -29.81 -0.88
CA SER A 745 34.24 -30.49 0.30
C SER A 745 33.28 -30.54 1.49
N SER A 746 32.24 -29.70 1.47
CA SER A 746 31.15 -29.69 2.45
C SER A 746 30.10 -30.76 2.12
N PRO A 747 29.18 -31.13 3.01
CA PRO A 747 28.03 -31.97 2.67
C PRO A 747 27.28 -31.43 1.46
N SER A 748 26.65 -32.34 0.69
CA SER A 748 25.83 -31.96 -0.47
C SER A 748 24.80 -30.91 -0.06
N ASP A 749 24.65 -29.89 -0.91
CA ASP A 749 23.73 -28.77 -0.71
C ASP A 749 22.84 -28.66 -1.95
N ASP A 750 21.54 -28.78 -1.77
CA ASP A 750 20.55 -28.70 -2.85
C ASP A 750 20.00 -27.27 -3.06
N ASN A 751 20.52 -26.32 -2.31
CA ASN A 751 20.12 -24.91 -2.37
C ASN A 751 21.29 -23.94 -2.17
N SER A 752 22.45 -24.24 -2.71
CA SER A 752 23.54 -23.26 -2.72
C SER A 752 23.23 -22.08 -3.68
N ARG A 753 24.00 -21.01 -3.60
CA ARG A 753 23.83 -19.85 -4.48
C ARG A 753 25.15 -19.40 -5.12
N VAL A 754 25.06 -18.86 -6.33
CA VAL A 754 26.11 -18.02 -6.89
C VAL A 754 25.82 -16.57 -6.47
N VAL A 755 26.79 -15.85 -5.98
CA VAL A 755 26.64 -14.46 -5.51
C VAL A 755 27.79 -13.56 -5.95
N PHE A 756 27.44 -12.36 -6.36
CA PHE A 756 28.31 -11.23 -6.62
C PHE A 756 28.07 -10.15 -5.59
N ASN A 757 29.03 -9.93 -4.69
CA ASN A 757 29.02 -8.88 -3.67
C ASN A 757 29.75 -7.66 -4.25
N LEU A 758 29.01 -6.58 -4.53
CA LEU A 758 29.42 -5.43 -5.34
C LEU A 758 29.58 -4.15 -4.55
N GLY A 759 29.38 -4.17 -3.24
CA GLY A 759 29.49 -2.97 -2.39
C GLY A 759 30.91 -2.42 -2.24
N LEU A 760 31.02 -1.30 -1.51
CA LEU A 760 32.18 -0.47 -1.17
C LEU A 760 32.57 0.58 -2.22
N ASP A 761 32.39 0.35 -3.52
CA ASP A 761 32.74 1.28 -4.61
C ASP A 761 31.49 1.86 -5.29
N VAL A 762 31.63 2.93 -6.05
CA VAL A 762 30.54 3.76 -6.61
C VAL A 762 30.53 3.82 -8.14
N ASP A 763 30.92 2.78 -8.83
CA ASP A 763 30.97 2.68 -10.28
C ASP A 763 29.93 1.68 -10.81
N THR A 764 29.93 1.42 -12.12
CA THR A 764 29.05 0.45 -12.73
C THR A 764 29.77 -0.85 -12.98
N VAL A 765 29.17 -1.96 -12.55
CA VAL A 765 29.65 -3.33 -12.79
C VAL A 765 28.77 -4.02 -13.81
N TYR A 766 29.39 -4.68 -14.77
CA TYR A 766 28.75 -5.50 -15.79
C TYR A 766 29.16 -6.97 -15.59
N ILE A 767 28.19 -7.88 -15.65
CA ILE A 767 28.38 -9.31 -15.44
C ILE A 767 27.57 -10.07 -16.51
N ASP A 768 28.14 -11.14 -17.04
CA ASP A 768 27.52 -11.92 -18.12
C ASP A 768 28.07 -13.34 -18.16
N ASN A 769 27.42 -14.22 -18.92
CA ASN A 769 27.88 -15.60 -19.21
C ASN A 769 28.25 -16.42 -17.96
N ILE A 770 27.45 -16.30 -16.92
CA ILE A 770 27.69 -16.96 -15.64
C ILE A 770 27.40 -18.45 -15.76
N SER A 771 28.34 -19.26 -15.34
CA SER A 771 28.21 -20.74 -15.46
C SER A 771 28.88 -21.44 -14.29
N ILE A 772 28.20 -22.46 -13.77
CA ILE A 772 28.75 -23.46 -12.85
C ILE A 772 28.50 -24.82 -13.49
N LYS A 773 29.53 -25.62 -13.70
CA LYS A 773 29.41 -26.94 -14.32
C LYS A 773 30.18 -27.98 -13.54
N GLU A 774 29.62 -29.17 -13.40
CA GLU A 774 30.39 -30.35 -12.93
C GLU A 774 31.46 -30.74 -13.93
N VAL A 775 32.68 -30.96 -13.46
CA VAL A 775 33.77 -31.49 -14.32
C VAL A 775 33.57 -32.99 -14.54
N VAL A 776 32.95 -33.35 -15.63
CA VAL A 776 32.73 -34.76 -15.99
C VAL A 776 33.98 -35.30 -16.69
N THR A 777 34.75 -36.16 -16.02
CA THR A 777 35.90 -36.86 -16.62
C THR A 777 35.49 -38.02 -17.53
N LYS A 778 34.63 -37.74 -18.52
CA LYS A 778 34.40 -38.71 -19.64
C LYS A 778 34.52 -38.01 -21.00
N VAL A 779 35.49 -38.46 -21.74
CA VAL A 779 35.63 -38.19 -23.18
C VAL A 779 34.38 -38.70 -23.90
N ASN A 780 33.59 -37.83 -24.48
CA ASN A 780 33.09 -37.84 -25.85
C ASN A 780 31.99 -36.81 -26.11
N ASP A 781 32.34 -35.93 -27.02
CA ASP A 781 31.50 -35.29 -28.03
C ASP A 781 30.16 -34.67 -27.67
N LYS A 782 30.14 -33.38 -27.63
CA LYS A 782 29.44 -32.45 -28.56
C LYS A 782 29.22 -31.07 -27.92
N PHE A 783 29.45 -30.04 -28.71
CA PHE A 783 29.38 -28.62 -28.33
C PHE A 783 28.13 -28.21 -27.51
N PRO A 784 28.26 -27.55 -26.34
CA PRO A 784 27.12 -27.05 -25.63
C PRO A 784 26.76 -25.66 -26.16
N GLY A 785 25.48 -25.41 -26.41
CA GLY A 785 24.94 -24.06 -26.43
C GLY A 785 24.07 -23.64 -27.61
N VAL A 786 23.85 -24.49 -28.59
CA VAL A 786 22.96 -24.13 -29.71
C VAL A 786 21.53 -24.58 -29.41
N PRO A 787 20.54 -23.68 -29.42
CA PRO A 787 19.14 -24.11 -29.30
C PRO A 787 18.81 -25.17 -30.33
N VAL A 788 18.16 -26.25 -29.91
CA VAL A 788 17.78 -27.36 -30.80
C VAL A 788 16.37 -27.24 -31.35
N GLU A 789 15.58 -26.27 -30.85
CA GLU A 789 14.20 -26.04 -31.25
C GLU A 789 13.86 -24.54 -31.30
N PHE A 790 12.89 -24.17 -32.14
CA PHE A 790 12.28 -22.84 -32.10
C PHE A 790 11.33 -22.73 -30.89
N LYS A 791 11.32 -21.58 -30.22
CA LYS A 791 10.40 -21.34 -29.09
C LYS A 791 10.07 -19.88 -28.91
N LEU A 792 8.80 -19.58 -28.63
CA LEU A 792 8.33 -18.29 -28.08
C LEU A 792 7.91 -18.52 -26.64
N TYR A 793 8.53 -17.79 -25.71
CA TYR A 793 8.19 -17.86 -24.30
C TYR A 793 6.99 -16.98 -23.98
N GLN A 794 6.35 -17.25 -22.84
CA GLN A 794 5.37 -16.35 -22.26
C GLN A 794 6.08 -15.06 -21.84
N ASN A 795 5.47 -13.93 -22.12
CA ASN A 795 5.99 -12.65 -21.66
C ASN A 795 5.97 -12.56 -20.12
N TYR A 796 6.92 -11.86 -19.55
CA TYR A 796 6.98 -11.63 -18.12
C TYR A 796 7.31 -10.16 -17.81
N PRO A 797 6.57 -9.55 -16.85
CA PRO A 797 5.36 -10.07 -16.19
C PRO A 797 4.17 -10.26 -17.14
N ASN A 798 3.21 -11.14 -16.78
CA ASN A 798 1.94 -11.32 -17.47
C ASN A 798 0.86 -11.73 -16.45
N PRO A 799 -0.11 -10.90 -16.10
CA PRO A 799 -0.35 -9.55 -16.63
C PRO A 799 0.78 -8.55 -16.35
N PHE A 800 0.89 -7.47 -17.14
CA PHE A 800 1.96 -6.47 -17.05
C PHE A 800 1.44 -5.03 -17.11
N ASN A 801 2.24 -4.08 -16.57
CA ASN A 801 1.95 -2.63 -16.58
C ASN A 801 3.23 -1.78 -16.52
N PRO A 802 3.50 -0.87 -17.43
CA PRO A 802 3.12 -0.95 -18.85
C PRO A 802 4.17 -1.75 -19.66
N VAL A 803 5.21 -2.31 -19.00
CA VAL A 803 6.37 -2.93 -19.64
C VAL A 803 6.39 -4.44 -19.38
N THR A 804 6.71 -5.22 -20.43
CA THR A 804 6.92 -6.67 -20.32
C THR A 804 8.05 -7.10 -21.23
N THR A 805 8.71 -8.22 -20.88
CA THR A 805 9.78 -8.83 -21.68
C THR A 805 9.27 -10.10 -22.36
N ILE A 806 9.56 -10.27 -23.64
CA ILE A 806 9.19 -11.41 -24.46
C ILE A 806 10.46 -12.10 -24.95
N GLY A 807 10.65 -13.35 -24.54
CA GLY A 807 11.80 -14.17 -24.94
C GLY A 807 11.47 -15.13 -26.09
N TYR A 808 12.46 -15.47 -26.93
CA TYR A 808 12.34 -16.51 -27.97
C TYR A 808 13.68 -17.16 -28.28
N LYS A 809 13.64 -18.37 -28.92
CA LYS A 809 14.80 -19.15 -29.34
C LYS A 809 14.76 -19.47 -30.83
N LEU A 810 15.93 -19.46 -31.47
CA LEU A 810 16.17 -19.86 -32.83
C LEU A 810 17.22 -20.97 -32.84
N PRO A 811 16.89 -22.21 -33.31
CA PRO A 811 17.82 -23.36 -33.28
C PRO A 811 18.84 -23.31 -34.39
N GLY A 812 19.88 -24.20 -34.31
CA GLY A 812 20.89 -24.40 -35.32
C GLY A 812 22.24 -23.71 -34.99
N SER A 813 23.34 -24.24 -35.46
CA SER A 813 24.69 -23.71 -35.27
C SER A 813 25.02 -22.73 -36.41
N GLY A 814 24.99 -21.40 -36.16
CA GLY A 814 25.26 -20.38 -37.14
C GLY A 814 24.20 -20.21 -38.25
N SER A 815 23.00 -20.77 -38.06
CA SER A 815 21.87 -20.58 -38.98
C SER A 815 21.31 -19.16 -38.88
N LEU A 816 21.01 -18.52 -40.02
CA LEU A 816 20.40 -17.18 -40.11
C LEU A 816 18.93 -17.31 -40.50
N TYR A 817 18.08 -16.56 -39.84
CA TYR A 817 16.62 -16.58 -40.01
C TYR A 817 16.06 -15.19 -40.15
N ASN A 818 15.09 -14.99 -41.04
CA ASN A 818 14.25 -13.82 -41.05
C ASN A 818 13.20 -13.93 -39.92
N THR A 819 13.35 -13.11 -38.89
CA THR A 819 12.58 -13.23 -37.64
C THR A 819 11.68 -12.02 -37.47
N SER A 820 10.36 -12.24 -37.29
CA SER A 820 9.38 -11.20 -37.05
C SER A 820 8.59 -11.51 -35.79
N LEU A 821 8.60 -10.55 -34.81
CA LEU A 821 7.82 -10.61 -33.57
C LEU A 821 6.83 -9.43 -33.53
N GLN A 822 5.56 -9.75 -33.51
CA GLN A 822 4.48 -8.78 -33.71
C GLN A 822 3.42 -8.90 -32.62
N ILE A 823 2.80 -7.78 -32.25
CA ILE A 823 1.72 -7.71 -31.27
C ILE A 823 0.39 -7.43 -32.01
N TYR A 824 -0.64 -8.15 -31.61
CA TYR A 824 -2.00 -8.04 -32.15
C TYR A 824 -3.02 -7.78 -31.05
N ASP A 825 -4.09 -7.08 -31.35
CA ASP A 825 -5.26 -6.92 -30.48
C ASP A 825 -6.21 -8.13 -30.60
N LEU A 826 -7.28 -8.15 -29.79
CA LEU A 826 -8.31 -9.19 -29.80
C LEU A 826 -9.03 -9.36 -31.14
N LEU A 827 -9.06 -8.31 -31.96
CA LEU A 827 -9.68 -8.33 -33.29
C LEU A 827 -8.70 -8.80 -34.38
N GLY A 828 -7.48 -9.21 -34.00
CA GLY A 828 -6.44 -9.63 -34.94
C GLY A 828 -5.76 -8.51 -35.71
N ARG A 829 -5.94 -7.26 -35.32
CA ARG A 829 -5.27 -6.11 -35.95
C ARG A 829 -3.87 -5.98 -35.37
N LYS A 830 -2.87 -5.80 -36.21
CA LYS A 830 -1.49 -5.60 -35.80
C LYS A 830 -1.34 -4.26 -35.07
N VAL A 831 -0.87 -4.32 -33.84
CA VAL A 831 -0.66 -3.20 -32.94
C VAL A 831 0.74 -2.60 -33.09
N THR A 832 1.76 -3.46 -33.08
CA THR A 832 3.15 -3.06 -33.26
C THR A 832 3.99 -4.23 -33.73
N THR A 833 5.18 -3.93 -34.26
CA THR A 833 6.23 -4.91 -34.58
C THR A 833 7.40 -4.62 -33.65
N LEU A 834 7.83 -5.62 -32.90
CA LEU A 834 8.93 -5.52 -31.93
C LEU A 834 10.27 -5.95 -32.54
N VAL A 835 10.23 -6.93 -33.44
CA VAL A 835 11.40 -7.46 -34.18
C VAL A 835 10.98 -7.71 -35.64
N ASP A 836 11.80 -7.34 -36.61
CA ASP A 836 11.61 -7.64 -38.02
C ASP A 836 12.97 -7.54 -38.73
N GLU A 837 13.82 -8.51 -38.49
CA GLU A 837 15.21 -8.51 -38.94
C GLU A 837 15.77 -9.92 -39.05
N GLU A 838 16.93 -10.04 -39.74
CA GLU A 838 17.71 -11.29 -39.77
C GLU A 838 18.40 -11.54 -38.43
N LYS A 839 18.20 -12.72 -37.86
CA LYS A 839 18.79 -13.16 -36.60
C LYS A 839 19.56 -14.49 -36.81
N LEU A 840 20.74 -14.58 -36.25
CA LEU A 840 21.46 -15.86 -36.12
C LEU A 840 20.71 -16.79 -35.16
N SER A 841 20.98 -18.08 -35.28
CA SER A 841 20.57 -19.04 -34.24
C SER A 841 21.06 -18.57 -32.87
N GLY A 842 20.15 -18.59 -31.85
CA GLY A 842 20.46 -18.02 -30.53
C GLY A 842 19.21 -17.86 -29.67
N ARG A 843 19.40 -17.24 -28.50
CA ARG A 843 18.33 -16.87 -27.58
C ARG A 843 18.20 -15.35 -27.59
N TYR A 844 16.97 -14.85 -27.64
CA TYR A 844 16.68 -13.44 -27.77
C TYR A 844 15.57 -13.02 -26.81
N SER A 845 15.64 -11.78 -26.37
CA SER A 845 14.56 -11.13 -25.60
C SER A 845 14.34 -9.72 -26.10
N VAL A 846 13.09 -9.23 -26.03
CA VAL A 846 12.73 -7.88 -26.41
C VAL A 846 11.70 -7.34 -25.42
N GLN A 847 11.86 -6.07 -25.02
CA GLN A 847 10.88 -5.39 -24.19
C GLN A 847 9.78 -4.74 -25.03
N TRP A 848 8.55 -4.88 -24.58
CA TRP A 848 7.42 -4.13 -25.07
C TRP A 848 6.92 -3.15 -24.01
N ASN A 849 7.04 -1.85 -24.29
CA ASN A 849 6.42 -0.80 -23.51
C ASN A 849 5.05 -0.48 -24.11
N ALA A 850 4.00 -0.84 -23.42
CA ALA A 850 2.62 -0.67 -23.84
C ALA A 850 1.94 0.58 -23.23
N ALA A 851 2.70 1.58 -22.75
CA ALA A 851 2.15 2.79 -22.11
C ALA A 851 1.11 3.52 -22.98
N GLY A 852 1.26 3.48 -24.31
CA GLY A 852 0.33 4.09 -25.28
C GLY A 852 -0.88 3.24 -25.66
N PHE A 853 -1.08 2.03 -25.10
CA PHE A 853 -2.12 1.09 -25.50
C PHE A 853 -3.13 0.87 -24.37
N SER A 854 -4.38 0.53 -24.72
CA SER A 854 -5.46 0.30 -23.75
C SER A 854 -5.27 -0.98 -22.95
N THR A 855 -5.71 -1.00 -21.69
CA THR A 855 -5.85 -2.23 -20.90
C THR A 855 -6.62 -3.29 -21.66
N GLY A 856 -6.14 -4.53 -21.69
CA GLY A 856 -6.81 -5.60 -22.43
C GLY A 856 -5.90 -6.78 -22.76
N VAL A 857 -6.48 -7.73 -23.49
CA VAL A 857 -5.79 -8.91 -23.99
C VAL A 857 -5.18 -8.59 -25.36
N TYR A 858 -3.91 -8.96 -25.51
CA TYR A 858 -3.15 -8.89 -26.75
C TYR A 858 -2.57 -10.27 -27.07
N TYR A 859 -2.09 -10.44 -28.28
CA TYR A 859 -1.41 -11.64 -28.74
C TYR A 859 -0.03 -11.28 -29.29
N CYS A 860 0.99 -11.93 -28.76
CA CYS A 860 2.34 -11.85 -29.29
C CYS A 860 2.56 -13.00 -30.28
N ARG A 861 2.94 -12.71 -31.52
CA ARG A 861 3.16 -13.69 -32.59
C ARG A 861 4.60 -13.63 -33.09
N LEU A 862 5.30 -14.72 -32.95
CA LEU A 862 6.63 -14.93 -33.54
C LEU A 862 6.51 -15.70 -34.86
N ILE A 863 7.06 -15.17 -35.90
CA ILE A 863 7.17 -15.83 -37.23
C ILE A 863 8.64 -15.89 -37.59
N VAL A 864 9.12 -17.07 -37.89
CA VAL A 864 10.49 -17.33 -38.35
C VAL A 864 10.48 -17.94 -39.74
N ARG A 865 11.27 -17.36 -40.65
CA ARG A 865 11.42 -17.85 -42.01
C ARG A 865 12.89 -18.18 -42.30
N SER A 866 13.09 -19.17 -43.19
CA SER A 866 14.41 -19.39 -43.76
C SER A 866 14.81 -18.22 -44.69
N LEU A 867 16.05 -18.09 -45.01
CA LEU A 867 16.52 -17.09 -46.00
C LEU A 867 15.88 -17.27 -47.41
N SER A 868 15.40 -18.49 -47.73
CA SER A 868 14.60 -18.74 -48.92
C SER A 868 13.15 -18.28 -48.85
N GLY A 869 12.74 -17.65 -47.72
CA GLY A 869 11.41 -17.09 -47.49
C GLY A 869 10.35 -18.08 -46.97
N ASN A 870 10.66 -19.37 -46.83
CA ASN A 870 9.73 -20.38 -46.32
C ASN A 870 9.57 -20.21 -44.82
N GLN A 871 8.29 -20.20 -44.33
CA GLN A 871 8.03 -20.18 -42.90
C GLN A 871 8.45 -21.51 -42.26
N VAL A 872 9.35 -21.46 -41.30
CA VAL A 872 9.91 -22.62 -40.60
C VAL A 872 9.36 -22.77 -39.17
N PHE A 873 8.83 -21.69 -38.61
CA PHE A 873 8.21 -21.70 -37.30
C PHE A 873 7.22 -20.57 -37.13
N GLU A 874 6.14 -20.83 -36.38
CA GLU A 874 5.19 -19.82 -35.90
C GLU A 874 4.69 -20.22 -34.52
N ALA A 875 4.59 -19.22 -33.64
CA ALA A 875 4.00 -19.37 -32.30
C ALA A 875 3.27 -18.11 -31.88
N VAL A 876 2.22 -18.29 -31.10
CA VAL A 876 1.43 -17.19 -30.54
C VAL A 876 1.30 -17.37 -29.03
N LYS A 877 1.47 -16.28 -28.28
CA LYS A 877 1.24 -16.22 -26.83
C LYS A 877 0.24 -15.11 -26.50
N LYS A 878 -0.67 -15.40 -25.58
CA LYS A 878 -1.61 -14.44 -25.01
C LYS A 878 -0.88 -13.59 -23.98
N ILE A 879 -1.01 -12.28 -24.08
CA ILE A 879 -0.42 -11.31 -23.15
C ILE A 879 -1.51 -10.38 -22.63
N VAL A 880 -1.44 -9.98 -21.37
CA VAL A 880 -2.49 -9.20 -20.72
C VAL A 880 -1.88 -7.92 -20.15
N LEU A 881 -2.32 -6.78 -20.70
CA LEU A 881 -1.98 -5.45 -20.21
C LEU A 881 -3.03 -5.02 -19.19
N LEU A 882 -2.60 -4.68 -17.99
CA LEU A 882 -3.42 -4.06 -16.95
C LEU A 882 -2.81 -2.70 -16.61
N LYS A 883 -3.56 -1.63 -16.79
CA LYS A 883 -3.17 -0.27 -16.39
C LYS A 883 -3.84 0.08 -15.09
#